data_4f110b1a2c06791f2ce9982a494085ac
#
_entry.id   4f110b1a2c06791f2ce9982a494085ac
#
_cell.length_a   1.000
_cell.length_b   1.000
_cell.length_c   1.000
_cell.angle_alpha   90.00
_cell.angle_beta   90.00
_cell.angle_gamma   90.00
#
_symmetry.space_group_name_H-M   'P 1'
#
loop_
_entity.id
_entity.type
_entity.pdbx_description
1 polymer ?
#
loop_
_entity_poly.entity_id
_entity_poly.type
_entity_poly.pdbx_seq_one_letter_code
_entity_poly.pdbx_strand_id
1 'polypeptide(L)'
;LSLLSTPNLLESEIRAFLLDEAAFMGHNKDFTHWLQQTGWALLEQRLTLAAHGCSLEQLQALRDRLWYQQSGLRAGHRTTQTVDIYQILHHTAHELLHNHGSTAQPHHTGTEDILAKWRWYVYALPPDLLLAAGWDIHGPRSLETHTPLMRRQLEDKGYAQMHVHLGAELDFPLYWAGTMAFLGDAQLTAGSLSSPGAGMQEGQAMAPWLVAAGIMRLLLYTYLIGEHTGLVKDFLAQVQLTVQQTHLGHGLMLRDVVHGLLHPQGASLDFRGLQALYRHLYQGPKKAKDLASAWELDPLAGLPPKLIDPAHKEVYWLRTAFAYLKQHPDDRLFAALFWQTVRMKVILYRHIVQRPMVKGLQWFTRHYERIGKMNAAIKKIRLANAFRLDGVDHGLKSLEVRMAPEGDSAAFRGELINIVNILNQLKPTHPPEFGVVVHFPKMRSQSSPHQVSRKGHHWQKTHTEPDSNLSQYRYSHFFNQKVREVMAYRQLLEQVPLSILILRGCDMCTDEISIPNWVMAPIFQSAYDAGLEASRALHIQYPDQHIPPPQQTMHVGEDFHHLMDGIRRMAEVIDYFPLHTGDRIGHGLALGLSPRRWAQQHPVTWMPREIRIWDLVWELLQYRAQAESPFGGRIEWIHQQLQSLSEPMFGAGVTVDDLCRLYQGLFQRAQLWEVGFPNEAPT
;
A
#
# COMPACT_ATOMS: atom_id res chain seq x y z
N LEU A 1 7.86 9.42 14.04
CA LEU A 1 8.61 8.16 14.16
C LEU A 1 9.60 8.32 15.30
N SER A 2 9.48 7.51 16.36
CA SER A 2 10.38 7.60 17.50
C SER A 2 11.82 7.27 17.07
N LEU A 3 12.81 7.94 17.64
CA LEU A 3 14.23 7.61 17.47
C LEU A 3 14.57 6.13 17.73
N LEU A 4 13.70 5.42 18.44
CA LEU A 4 13.84 4.00 18.78
C LEU A 4 13.58 3.04 17.60
N SER A 5 12.88 3.46 16.54
CA SER A 5 12.61 2.62 15.37
C SER A 5 13.67 2.69 14.27
N THR A 6 14.54 3.70 14.29
CA THR A 6 15.55 3.94 13.25
C THR A 6 16.56 2.79 13.10
N PRO A 7 17.14 2.22 14.19
CA PRO A 7 18.08 1.09 14.06
C PRO A 7 17.43 -0.14 13.41
N ASN A 8 16.21 -0.48 13.80
CA ASN A 8 15.47 -1.63 13.25
C ASN A 8 15.17 -1.45 11.76
N LEU A 9 14.83 -0.23 11.34
CA LEU A 9 14.63 0.12 9.95
C LEU A 9 15.92 -0.06 9.15
N LEU A 10 17.03 0.47 9.65
CA LEU A 10 18.34 0.35 9.00
C LEU A 10 18.77 -1.12 8.86
N GLU A 11 18.61 -1.93 9.90
CA GLU A 11 18.89 -3.36 9.85
C GLU A 11 18.04 -4.07 8.79
N SER A 12 16.74 -3.79 8.73
CA SER A 12 15.84 -4.41 7.76
C SER A 12 16.20 -4.03 6.32
N GLU A 13 16.54 -2.77 6.07
CA GLU A 13 16.96 -2.31 4.73
C GLU A 13 18.31 -2.89 4.31
N ILE A 14 19.29 -2.97 5.22
CA ILE A 14 20.61 -3.56 4.91
C ILE A 14 20.47 -5.04 4.56
N ARG A 15 19.69 -5.81 5.31
CA ARG A 15 19.45 -7.23 5.01
C ARG A 15 18.66 -7.43 3.73
N ALA A 16 17.60 -6.65 3.54
CA ALA A 16 16.73 -6.77 2.37
C ALA A 16 17.38 -6.29 1.06
N PHE A 17 18.41 -5.44 1.14
CA PHE A 17 19.08 -4.91 -0.04
C PHE A 17 19.67 -6.00 -0.93
N LEU A 18 20.08 -7.13 -0.37
CA LEU A 18 20.59 -8.29 -1.12
C LEU A 18 19.56 -8.86 -2.12
N LEU A 19 18.27 -8.56 -1.89
CA LEU A 19 17.13 -8.95 -2.73
C LEU A 19 16.42 -7.71 -3.35
N ASP A 20 17.08 -6.56 -3.33
CA ASP A 20 16.57 -5.32 -3.88
C ASP A 20 16.79 -5.24 -5.41
N GLU A 21 16.09 -4.34 -6.07
CA GLU A 21 16.25 -4.05 -7.49
C GLU A 21 17.65 -3.56 -7.86
N ALA A 22 18.33 -2.81 -6.98
CA ALA A 22 19.71 -2.40 -7.22
C ALA A 22 20.66 -3.59 -7.27
N ALA A 23 20.50 -4.55 -6.36
CA ALA A 23 21.26 -5.81 -6.37
C ALA A 23 20.89 -6.68 -7.57
N PHE A 24 19.62 -6.69 -7.96
CA PHE A 24 19.09 -7.38 -9.12
C PHE A 24 19.70 -6.88 -10.43
N MET A 25 19.83 -5.57 -10.58
CA MET A 25 20.37 -4.93 -11.78
C MET A 25 21.91 -5.01 -11.85
N GLY A 26 22.61 -5.14 -10.71
CA GLY A 26 24.05 -5.21 -10.60
C GLY A 26 24.68 -6.59 -10.80
N HIS A 27 23.92 -7.60 -11.05
CA HIS A 27 24.22 -9.03 -10.96
C HIS A 27 25.14 -9.64 -12.05
N ASN A 28 25.75 -8.81 -12.88
CA ASN A 28 26.26 -9.21 -14.19
C ASN A 28 27.58 -9.96 -14.28
N LYS A 29 28.46 -10.03 -13.28
CA LYS A 29 29.72 -10.80 -13.40
C LYS A 29 30.21 -11.38 -12.08
N ASP A 30 30.26 -10.59 -11.04
CA ASP A 30 30.63 -11.00 -9.70
C ASP A 30 29.76 -10.24 -8.71
N PHE A 31 28.68 -10.88 -8.29
CA PHE A 31 27.70 -10.26 -7.39
C PHE A 31 28.35 -9.80 -6.09
N THR A 32 29.28 -10.58 -5.54
CA THR A 32 29.96 -10.22 -4.29
C THR A 32 30.82 -8.99 -4.46
N HIS A 33 31.59 -8.92 -5.55
CA HIS A 33 32.44 -7.76 -5.84
C HIS A 33 31.58 -6.51 -6.12
N TRP A 34 30.52 -6.65 -6.92
CA TRP A 34 29.58 -5.57 -7.17
C TRP A 34 28.93 -5.08 -5.87
N LEU A 35 28.49 -6.00 -5.00
CA LEU A 35 27.85 -5.67 -3.72
C LEU A 35 28.78 -4.89 -2.80
N GLN A 36 30.08 -5.26 -2.75
CA GLN A 36 31.08 -4.61 -1.91
C GLN A 36 31.41 -3.18 -2.35
N GLN A 37 31.37 -2.91 -3.63
CA GLN A 37 31.72 -1.60 -4.21
C GLN A 37 30.48 -0.78 -4.57
N THR A 38 29.88 -1.09 -5.69
CA THR A 38 28.77 -0.29 -6.25
C THR A 38 27.49 -0.43 -5.43
N GLY A 39 27.13 -1.66 -5.06
CA GLY A 39 25.90 -1.93 -4.30
C GLY A 39 25.93 -1.28 -2.93
N TRP A 40 27.07 -1.35 -2.25
CA TRP A 40 27.20 -0.67 -0.96
C TRP A 40 27.09 0.85 -1.08
N ALA A 41 27.73 1.48 -2.07
CA ALA A 41 27.65 2.92 -2.26
C ALA A 41 26.21 3.39 -2.53
N LEU A 42 25.44 2.63 -3.30
CA LEU A 42 24.01 2.91 -3.54
C LEU A 42 23.17 2.79 -2.27
N LEU A 43 23.39 1.75 -1.48
CA LEU A 43 22.69 1.56 -0.21
C LEU A 43 23.08 2.64 0.80
N GLU A 44 24.38 2.95 0.91
CA GLU A 44 24.90 3.99 1.78
C GLU A 44 24.29 5.35 1.47
N GLN A 45 24.23 5.75 0.21
CA GLN A 45 23.56 6.98 -0.20
C GLN A 45 22.09 7.00 0.26
N ARG A 46 21.38 5.88 0.11
CA ARG A 46 19.99 5.73 0.54
C ARG A 46 19.86 5.81 2.06
N LEU A 47 20.73 5.14 2.80
CA LEU A 47 20.71 5.10 4.26
C LEU A 47 21.11 6.45 4.88
N THR A 48 22.05 7.17 4.28
CA THR A 48 22.50 8.49 4.76
C THR A 48 21.35 9.50 4.75
N LEU A 49 20.47 9.45 3.75
CA LEU A 49 19.28 10.31 3.68
C LEU A 49 18.24 9.99 4.77
N ALA A 50 18.23 8.78 5.29
CA ALA A 50 17.23 8.30 6.26
C ALA A 50 17.78 8.21 7.70
N ALA A 51 19.08 8.06 7.84
CA ALA A 51 19.76 7.81 9.11
C ALA A 51 20.30 9.09 9.74
N HIS A 52 19.43 10.05 10.05
CA HIS A 52 19.84 11.23 10.80
C HIS A 52 20.54 10.84 12.11
N GLY A 53 21.83 11.12 12.21
CA GLY A 53 22.63 10.90 13.41
C GLY A 53 23.48 9.64 13.44
N CYS A 54 23.47 8.78 12.39
CA CYS A 54 24.41 7.68 12.25
C CYS A 54 25.65 8.11 11.45
N SER A 55 26.84 7.81 11.96
CA SER A 55 28.06 8.00 11.17
C SER A 55 28.20 6.93 10.11
N LEU A 56 29.01 7.22 9.06
CA LEU A 56 29.32 6.25 8.02
C LEU A 56 29.96 4.97 8.59
N GLU A 57 30.85 5.12 9.56
CA GLU A 57 31.51 4.00 10.25
C GLU A 57 30.49 3.10 10.98
N GLN A 58 29.46 3.68 11.61
CA GLN A 58 28.39 2.94 12.26
C GLN A 58 27.56 2.14 11.24
N LEU A 59 27.25 2.72 10.08
CA LEU A 59 26.56 2.03 9.00
C LEU A 59 27.39 0.90 8.41
N GLN A 60 28.69 1.10 8.23
CA GLN A 60 29.60 0.07 7.76
C GLN A 60 29.76 -1.09 8.78
N ALA A 61 29.89 -0.77 10.06
CA ALA A 61 29.94 -1.77 11.11
C ALA A 61 28.65 -2.59 11.19
N LEU A 62 27.50 -1.93 11.02
CA LEU A 62 26.19 -2.60 10.97
C LEU A 62 26.08 -3.54 9.74
N ARG A 63 26.48 -3.07 8.55
CA ARG A 63 26.58 -3.92 7.34
C ARG A 63 27.46 -5.13 7.58
N ASP A 64 28.66 -4.93 8.11
CA ASP A 64 29.63 -6.00 8.33
C ASP A 64 29.08 -7.07 9.28
N ARG A 65 28.37 -6.66 10.32
CA ARG A 65 27.66 -7.56 11.22
C ARG A 65 26.57 -8.34 10.48
N LEU A 66 25.74 -7.67 9.70
CA LEU A 66 24.56 -8.29 9.09
C LEU A 66 24.87 -9.13 7.85
N TRP A 67 25.87 -8.74 7.05
CA TRP A 67 26.19 -9.46 5.82
C TRP A 67 27.29 -10.52 6.03
N TYR A 68 28.37 -10.16 6.72
CA TYR A 68 29.54 -11.03 6.80
C TYR A 68 29.53 -11.92 8.04
N GLN A 69 29.28 -11.40 9.21
CA GLN A 69 29.24 -12.23 10.42
C GLN A 69 28.11 -13.25 10.40
N GLN A 70 26.93 -12.85 9.92
CA GLN A 70 25.78 -13.77 9.81
C GLN A 70 25.94 -14.82 8.71
N SER A 71 26.77 -14.57 7.71
CA SER A 71 27.17 -15.60 6.73
C SER A 71 28.24 -16.56 7.28
N GLY A 72 28.57 -16.48 8.56
CA GLY A 72 29.62 -17.30 9.17
C GLY A 72 31.07 -16.87 8.81
N LEU A 73 31.24 -15.69 8.26
CA LEU A 73 32.51 -15.20 7.77
C LEU A 73 33.27 -14.49 8.89
N ARG A 74 34.58 -14.84 9.04
CA ARG A 74 35.45 -14.21 10.03
C ARG A 74 35.94 -12.84 9.56
N ALA A 75 35.97 -11.87 10.49
CA ALA A 75 36.54 -10.55 10.23
C ALA A 75 38.01 -10.69 9.76
N GLY A 76 38.37 -10.08 8.63
CA GLY A 76 39.76 -10.12 8.09
C GLY A 76 39.92 -10.82 6.74
N HIS A 77 39.02 -11.70 6.33
CA HIS A 77 39.10 -12.42 5.05
C HIS A 77 38.08 -11.91 4.00
N ARG A 78 37.80 -10.60 3.99
CA ARG A 78 36.68 -9.97 3.24
C ARG A 78 36.81 -10.07 1.72
N THR A 79 37.97 -10.27 1.17
CA THR A 79 38.20 -10.19 -0.29
C THR A 79 37.93 -11.51 -1.04
N THR A 80 37.81 -12.63 -0.32
CA THR A 80 37.66 -13.96 -0.94
C THR A 80 36.35 -14.68 -0.56
N GLN A 81 35.54 -14.10 0.32
CA GLN A 81 34.37 -14.78 0.86
C GLN A 81 33.07 -14.20 0.24
N THR A 82 32.20 -15.09 -0.19
CA THR A 82 30.88 -14.76 -0.75
C THR A 82 29.87 -14.49 0.35
N VAL A 83 29.01 -13.49 0.14
CA VAL A 83 27.86 -13.25 1.03
C VAL A 83 26.82 -14.35 0.79
N ASP A 84 26.51 -15.11 1.83
CA ASP A 84 25.49 -16.15 1.77
C ASP A 84 24.11 -15.59 2.13
N ILE A 85 23.31 -15.31 1.10
CA ILE A 85 21.96 -14.75 1.25
C ILE A 85 21.04 -15.70 2.03
N TYR A 86 21.17 -17.01 1.80
CA TYR A 86 20.34 -17.99 2.52
C TYR A 86 20.63 -17.95 4.03
N GLN A 87 21.91 -17.96 4.43
CA GLN A 87 22.28 -17.89 5.83
C GLN A 87 21.78 -16.60 6.51
N ILE A 88 21.83 -15.48 5.81
CA ILE A 88 21.30 -14.21 6.32
C ILE A 88 19.79 -14.29 6.53
N LEU A 89 19.04 -14.83 5.56
CA LEU A 89 17.59 -15.01 5.69
C LEU A 89 17.23 -16.01 6.79
N HIS A 90 17.95 -17.13 6.87
CA HIS A 90 17.78 -18.14 7.90
C HIS A 90 18.02 -17.57 9.30
N HIS A 91 19.12 -16.85 9.48
CA HIS A 91 19.43 -16.20 10.75
C HIS A 91 18.36 -15.14 11.11
N THR A 92 17.94 -14.34 10.14
CA THR A 92 16.88 -13.35 10.33
C THR A 92 15.55 -13.99 10.74
N ALA A 93 15.19 -15.11 10.12
CA ALA A 93 13.97 -15.83 10.45
C ALA A 93 14.00 -16.31 11.91
N HIS A 94 15.10 -16.90 12.37
CA HIS A 94 15.22 -17.38 13.75
C HIS A 94 15.41 -16.25 14.79
N GLU A 95 15.95 -15.11 14.39
CA GLU A 95 15.97 -13.93 15.25
C GLU A 95 14.58 -13.38 15.51
N LEU A 96 13.69 -13.45 14.52
CA LEU A 96 12.37 -12.82 14.57
C LEU A 96 11.25 -13.79 14.98
N LEU A 97 11.39 -15.07 14.65
CA LEU A 97 10.33 -16.07 14.72
C LEU A 97 10.77 -17.30 15.53
N HIS A 98 9.82 -17.89 16.22
CA HIS A 98 9.97 -19.21 16.83
C HIS A 98 8.90 -20.19 16.32
N ASN A 99 9.22 -21.48 16.38
CA ASN A 99 8.28 -22.53 16.00
C ASN A 99 7.28 -22.79 17.13
N HIS A 100 6.01 -22.82 16.79
CA HIS A 100 4.91 -23.17 17.68
C HIS A 100 4.01 -24.22 17.01
N GLY A 101 4.47 -25.46 16.97
CA GLY A 101 3.75 -26.56 16.31
C GLY A 101 3.64 -26.41 14.79
N SER A 102 2.43 -26.24 14.27
CA SER A 102 2.20 -26.05 12.83
C SER A 102 2.37 -24.61 12.36
N THR A 103 2.58 -23.67 13.29
CA THR A 103 2.71 -22.24 13.01
C THR A 103 4.06 -21.70 13.47
N ALA A 104 4.54 -20.65 12.85
CA ALA A 104 5.61 -19.82 13.39
C ALA A 104 5.03 -18.54 13.96
N GLN A 105 5.62 -18.05 15.03
CA GLN A 105 5.17 -16.84 15.71
C GLN A 105 6.34 -15.87 15.90
N PRO A 106 6.13 -14.56 15.80
CA PRO A 106 7.12 -13.58 16.26
C PRO A 106 7.45 -13.80 17.74
N HIS A 107 8.69 -13.59 18.13
CA HIS A 107 9.07 -13.65 19.53
C HIS A 107 8.33 -12.56 20.33
N HIS A 108 7.59 -12.98 21.34
CA HIS A 108 6.85 -12.08 22.24
C HIS A 108 7.50 -11.95 23.64
N THR A 109 8.49 -12.78 23.92
CA THR A 109 9.24 -12.79 25.19
C THR A 109 10.47 -11.90 25.04
N GLY A 110 10.42 -10.76 25.67
CA GLY A 110 11.49 -9.78 25.62
C GLY A 110 10.94 -8.39 25.42
N THR A 111 11.78 -7.47 25.17
CA THR A 111 11.47 -6.06 25.02
C THR A 111 10.55 -5.80 23.80
N GLU A 112 9.85 -4.66 23.80
CA GLU A 112 9.06 -4.13 22.66
C GLU A 112 9.85 -4.10 21.32
N ASP A 113 11.17 -4.22 21.40
CA ASP A 113 12.08 -4.14 20.25
C ASP A 113 11.91 -5.26 19.23
N ILE A 114 11.60 -6.51 19.65
CA ILE A 114 11.50 -7.63 18.70
C ILE A 114 10.23 -7.53 17.84
N LEU A 115 9.11 -7.15 18.44
CA LEU A 115 7.88 -6.91 17.68
C LEU A 115 8.01 -5.70 16.76
N ALA A 116 8.73 -4.66 17.19
CA ALA A 116 9.08 -3.52 16.37
C ALA A 116 9.98 -3.94 15.19
N LYS A 117 10.96 -4.80 15.43
CA LYS A 117 11.79 -5.41 14.37
C LYS A 117 10.94 -6.17 13.37
N TRP A 118 10.08 -7.08 13.83
CA TRP A 118 9.18 -7.84 12.96
C TRP A 118 8.39 -6.91 12.02
N ARG A 119 7.78 -5.86 12.54
CA ARG A 119 7.02 -4.87 11.75
C ARG A 119 7.85 -4.24 10.65
N TRP A 120 9.12 -3.89 10.91
CA TRP A 120 10.01 -3.33 9.91
C TRP A 120 10.46 -4.35 8.86
N TYR A 121 10.72 -5.58 9.27
CA TYR A 121 11.13 -6.64 8.33
C TYR A 121 10.01 -7.02 7.36
N VAL A 122 8.76 -7.04 7.79
CA VAL A 122 7.63 -7.33 6.90
C VAL A 122 7.29 -6.19 5.93
N TYR A 123 7.86 -5.01 6.08
CA TYR A 123 7.84 -4.00 5.02
C TYR A 123 8.90 -4.24 3.94
N ALA A 124 9.97 -4.90 4.28
CA ALA A 124 11.12 -5.12 3.39
C ALA A 124 11.13 -6.50 2.73
N LEU A 125 10.66 -7.53 3.43
CA LEU A 125 10.71 -8.93 3.01
C LEU A 125 9.33 -9.60 3.16
N PRO A 126 8.91 -10.40 2.16
CA PRO A 126 7.69 -11.19 2.27
C PRO A 126 7.76 -12.16 3.46
N PRO A 127 6.73 -12.22 4.32
CA PRO A 127 6.72 -13.13 5.48
C PRO A 127 6.87 -14.61 5.12
N ASP A 128 6.33 -15.05 4.00
CA ASP A 128 6.44 -16.42 3.51
C ASP A 128 7.89 -16.80 3.11
N LEU A 129 8.67 -15.84 2.63
CA LEU A 129 10.10 -16.04 2.37
C LEU A 129 10.88 -16.27 3.67
N LEU A 130 10.60 -15.49 4.72
CA LEU A 130 11.21 -15.70 6.04
C LEU A 130 10.80 -17.03 6.64
N LEU A 131 9.52 -17.39 6.52
CA LEU A 131 9.01 -18.68 6.96
C LEU A 131 9.70 -19.85 6.23
N ALA A 132 9.94 -19.70 4.93
CA ALA A 132 10.63 -20.74 4.15
C ALA A 132 12.12 -20.85 4.48
N ALA A 133 12.79 -19.72 4.70
CA ALA A 133 14.23 -19.71 5.02
C ALA A 133 14.52 -20.21 6.44
N GLY A 134 13.60 -20.04 7.39
CA GLY A 134 13.79 -20.42 8.79
C GLY A 134 13.76 -21.92 9.04
N TRP A 135 12.99 -22.69 8.27
CA TRP A 135 12.76 -24.11 8.54
C TRP A 135 12.79 -24.95 7.27
N ASP A 136 13.03 -26.23 7.46
CA ASP A 136 12.96 -27.23 6.41
C ASP A 136 11.50 -27.54 6.00
N ILE A 137 11.33 -28.55 5.15
CA ILE A 137 10.04 -28.95 4.58
C ILE A 137 9.01 -29.38 5.64
N HIS A 138 9.44 -29.82 6.81
CA HIS A 138 8.61 -30.28 7.92
C HIS A 138 8.30 -29.17 8.93
N GLY A 139 8.88 -27.98 8.76
CA GLY A 139 8.66 -26.85 9.63
C GLY A 139 7.25 -26.24 9.57
N PRO A 140 7.01 -25.18 10.34
CA PRO A 140 5.71 -24.51 10.45
C PRO A 140 5.21 -24.04 9.08
N ARG A 141 3.91 -24.21 8.82
CA ARG A 141 3.31 -23.96 7.49
C ARG A 141 2.78 -22.53 7.33
N SER A 142 2.38 -21.92 8.43
CA SER A 142 1.79 -20.58 8.46
C SER A 142 2.43 -19.70 9.52
N LEU A 143 2.21 -18.40 9.40
CA LEU A 143 2.59 -17.40 10.40
C LEU A 143 1.37 -17.00 11.22
N GLU A 144 1.59 -16.86 12.52
CA GLU A 144 0.61 -16.36 13.45
C GLU A 144 1.22 -15.23 14.28
N THR A 145 0.59 -14.07 14.25
CA THR A 145 1.14 -12.85 14.86
C THR A 145 0.49 -12.50 16.20
N HIS A 146 -0.51 -13.26 16.64
CA HIS A 146 -1.21 -13.00 17.91
C HIS A 146 -0.45 -13.54 19.11
N THR A 147 -0.36 -12.73 20.16
CA THR A 147 0.12 -13.25 21.46
C THR A 147 -0.91 -14.22 22.06
N PRO A 148 -0.50 -15.19 22.90
CA PRO A 148 -1.45 -16.08 23.58
C PRO A 148 -2.51 -15.35 24.42
N LEU A 149 -2.15 -14.22 25.01
CA LEU A 149 -3.09 -13.38 25.76
C LEU A 149 -4.11 -12.73 24.82
N MET A 150 -3.63 -12.14 23.73
CA MET A 150 -4.50 -11.51 22.72
C MET A 150 -5.44 -12.53 22.12
N ARG A 151 -4.95 -13.73 21.76
CA ARG A 151 -5.78 -14.83 21.26
C ARG A 151 -6.91 -15.16 22.21
N ARG A 152 -6.62 -15.39 23.51
CA ARG A 152 -7.67 -15.65 24.50
C ARG A 152 -8.70 -14.54 24.57
N GLN A 153 -8.26 -13.29 24.57
CA GLN A 153 -9.19 -12.16 24.58
C GLN A 153 -10.10 -12.12 23.35
N LEU A 154 -9.54 -12.44 22.17
CA LEU A 154 -10.31 -12.48 20.92
C LEU A 154 -11.30 -13.66 20.90
N GLU A 155 -10.89 -14.83 21.38
CA GLU A 155 -11.74 -16.02 21.49
C GLU A 155 -12.85 -15.84 22.52
N ASP A 156 -12.55 -15.31 23.72
CA ASP A 156 -13.50 -15.18 24.81
C ASP A 156 -14.51 -14.03 24.61
N LYS A 157 -14.06 -12.88 24.11
CA LYS A 157 -14.88 -11.65 24.04
C LYS A 157 -15.27 -11.27 22.63
N GLY A 158 -14.56 -11.78 21.64
CA GLY A 158 -14.65 -11.29 20.28
C GLY A 158 -14.05 -9.89 20.10
N TYR A 159 -14.16 -9.34 18.92
CA TYR A 159 -13.62 -8.03 18.57
C TYR A 159 -14.41 -7.36 17.46
N ALA A 160 -14.20 -6.06 17.27
CA ALA A 160 -14.72 -5.28 16.17
C ALA A 160 -13.57 -4.82 15.26
N GLN A 161 -13.72 -5.00 13.97
CA GLN A 161 -12.84 -4.42 12.97
C GLN A 161 -13.52 -3.19 12.37
N MET A 162 -13.01 -2.02 12.72
CA MET A 162 -13.70 -0.75 12.47
C MET A 162 -13.18 0.00 11.24
N HIS A 163 -12.16 -0.50 10.54
CA HIS A 163 -11.51 0.28 9.48
C HIS A 163 -10.80 -0.60 8.45
N VAL A 164 -11.59 -1.23 7.59
CA VAL A 164 -11.08 -2.04 6.48
C VAL A 164 -11.27 -1.32 5.15
N HIS A 165 -10.19 -1.07 4.45
CA HIS A 165 -10.22 -0.56 3.08
C HIS A 165 -10.32 -1.72 2.11
N LEU A 166 -11.52 -2.12 1.71
CA LEU A 166 -11.75 -3.26 0.82
C LEU A 166 -10.92 -3.21 -0.47
N GLY A 167 -10.69 -2.02 -1.00
CA GLY A 167 -9.86 -1.83 -2.19
C GLY A 167 -8.36 -2.05 -1.93
N ALA A 168 -7.87 -1.79 -0.72
CA ALA A 168 -6.46 -1.89 -0.33
C ALA A 168 -6.13 -3.20 0.36
N GLU A 169 -7.13 -3.92 0.86
CA GLU A 169 -6.94 -5.23 1.49
C GLU A 169 -6.38 -6.22 0.49
N LEU A 170 -5.18 -6.72 0.77
CA LEU A 170 -4.44 -7.57 -0.15
C LEU A 170 -3.61 -8.60 0.60
N ASP A 171 -3.96 -9.86 0.42
CA ASP A 171 -3.09 -10.99 0.75
C ASP A 171 -2.02 -11.15 -0.32
N PHE A 172 -0.76 -10.87 0.01
CA PHE A 172 0.32 -10.93 -0.97
C PHE A 172 0.54 -12.35 -1.53
N PRO A 173 0.53 -13.44 -0.76
CA PRO A 173 0.59 -14.79 -1.33
C PRO A 173 -0.46 -15.05 -2.41
N LEU A 174 -1.72 -14.66 -2.17
CA LEU A 174 -2.78 -14.78 -3.17
C LEU A 174 -2.56 -13.87 -4.38
N TYR A 175 -2.10 -12.64 -4.16
CA TYR A 175 -1.76 -11.72 -5.23
C TYR A 175 -0.59 -12.24 -6.08
N TRP A 176 0.43 -12.82 -5.45
CA TRP A 176 1.55 -13.45 -6.14
C TRP A 176 1.09 -14.63 -6.99
N ALA A 177 0.28 -15.53 -6.44
CA ALA A 177 -0.30 -16.65 -7.17
C ALA A 177 -1.12 -16.18 -8.39
N GLY A 178 -1.97 -15.18 -8.18
CA GLY A 178 -2.74 -14.56 -9.26
C GLY A 178 -1.83 -13.88 -10.31
N THR A 179 -0.77 -13.19 -9.88
CA THR A 179 0.22 -12.60 -10.80
C THR A 179 0.85 -13.67 -11.67
N MET A 180 1.32 -14.75 -11.07
CA MET A 180 1.92 -15.87 -11.79
C MET A 180 0.93 -16.50 -12.80
N ALA A 181 -0.33 -16.59 -12.49
CA ALA A 181 -1.35 -17.13 -13.40
C ALA A 181 -1.55 -16.31 -14.69
N PHE A 182 -1.41 -14.98 -14.60
CA PHE A 182 -1.73 -14.07 -15.70
C PHE A 182 -0.51 -13.57 -16.50
N LEU A 183 0.70 -14.06 -16.23
CA LEU A 183 1.91 -13.64 -16.92
C LEU A 183 1.88 -13.86 -18.44
N GLY A 184 1.09 -14.82 -18.92
CA GLY A 184 0.88 -15.05 -20.34
C GLY A 184 -0.13 -14.10 -21.01
N ASP A 185 -0.82 -13.23 -20.28
CA ASP A 185 -1.84 -12.34 -20.84
C ASP A 185 -1.19 -11.17 -21.57
N ALA A 186 -1.62 -10.90 -22.80
CA ALA A 186 -1.15 -9.78 -23.61
C ALA A 186 -1.50 -8.41 -22.99
N GLN A 187 -2.53 -8.35 -22.13
CA GLN A 187 -2.94 -7.10 -21.46
C GLN A 187 -2.05 -6.72 -20.27
N LEU A 188 -1.14 -7.59 -19.83
CA LEU A 188 -0.16 -7.29 -18.77
C LEU A 188 0.74 -6.09 -19.07
N THR A 189 0.90 -5.75 -20.35
CA THR A 189 1.67 -4.57 -20.79
C THR A 189 0.98 -3.23 -20.54
N ALA A 190 -0.34 -3.25 -20.33
CA ALA A 190 -1.16 -2.05 -20.18
C ALA A 190 -1.58 -1.88 -18.70
N GLY A 191 -0.67 -1.47 -17.84
CA GLY A 191 -1.04 -1.25 -16.43
C GLY A 191 0.17 -0.95 -15.54
N SER A 192 0.00 -1.09 -14.23
CA SER A 192 1.02 -0.79 -13.23
C SER A 192 2.31 -1.59 -13.37
N LEU A 193 2.25 -2.77 -13.99
CA LEU A 193 3.42 -3.61 -14.25
C LEU A 193 4.23 -3.15 -15.48
N SER A 194 3.69 -2.25 -16.31
CA SER A 194 4.43 -1.57 -17.37
C SER A 194 5.24 -0.38 -16.85
N SER A 195 4.98 0.05 -15.63
CA SER A 195 5.74 1.08 -14.94
C SER A 195 7.02 0.51 -14.33
N PRO A 196 8.06 1.32 -14.11
CA PRO A 196 9.19 0.90 -13.32
C PRO A 196 8.75 0.50 -11.91
N GLY A 197 9.27 -0.60 -11.38
CA GLY A 197 9.13 -0.96 -9.99
C GLY A 197 9.68 0.14 -9.09
N ALA A 198 9.34 0.13 -7.82
CA ALA A 198 9.86 1.10 -6.88
C ALA A 198 11.38 1.00 -6.80
N GLY A 199 12.08 2.01 -7.31
CA GLY A 199 13.54 2.06 -7.38
C GLY A 199 14.15 1.59 -8.70
N MET A 200 13.37 1.05 -9.65
CA MET A 200 13.84 0.80 -11.00
C MET A 200 14.07 2.12 -11.75
N GLN A 201 15.00 2.13 -12.69
CA GLN A 201 15.27 3.32 -13.50
C GLN A 201 14.05 3.71 -14.36
N GLU A 202 13.90 4.99 -14.63
CA GLU A 202 12.86 5.47 -15.54
C GLU A 202 12.99 4.77 -16.90
N GLY A 203 11.88 4.20 -17.40
CA GLY A 203 11.83 3.45 -18.65
C GLY A 203 11.96 1.93 -18.52
N GLN A 204 12.24 1.40 -17.34
CA GLN A 204 12.28 -0.05 -17.12
C GLN A 204 10.92 -0.57 -16.66
N ALA A 205 10.33 -1.47 -17.45
CA ALA A 205 9.09 -2.14 -17.08
C ALA A 205 9.35 -3.39 -16.23
N MET A 206 8.53 -3.60 -15.20
CA MET A 206 8.60 -4.78 -14.32
C MET A 206 8.11 -6.07 -15.01
N ALA A 207 7.21 -5.93 -15.98
CA ALA A 207 6.54 -7.06 -16.63
C ALA A 207 7.49 -8.10 -17.26
N PRO A 208 8.52 -7.73 -18.04
CA PRO A 208 9.46 -8.71 -18.60
C PRO A 208 10.17 -9.54 -17.53
N TRP A 209 10.56 -8.91 -16.43
CA TRP A 209 11.22 -9.56 -15.31
C TRP A 209 10.30 -10.51 -14.54
N LEU A 210 9.03 -10.15 -14.39
CA LEU A 210 8.02 -11.02 -13.78
C LEU A 210 7.75 -12.24 -14.64
N VAL A 211 7.63 -12.08 -15.95
CA VAL A 211 7.45 -13.23 -16.87
C VAL A 211 8.65 -14.14 -16.82
N ALA A 212 9.87 -13.61 -16.86
CA ALA A 212 11.08 -14.40 -16.70
C ALA A 212 11.11 -15.15 -15.35
N ALA A 213 10.75 -14.48 -14.26
CA ALA A 213 10.67 -15.10 -12.93
C ALA A 213 9.63 -16.22 -12.88
N GLY A 214 8.46 -16.05 -13.50
CA GLY A 214 7.44 -17.09 -13.61
C GLY A 214 7.94 -18.33 -14.37
N ILE A 215 8.64 -18.13 -15.48
CA ILE A 215 9.24 -19.22 -16.25
C ILE A 215 10.28 -19.95 -15.40
N MET A 216 11.22 -19.21 -14.79
CA MET A 216 12.25 -19.81 -13.94
C MET A 216 11.65 -20.59 -12.78
N ARG A 217 10.63 -20.03 -12.11
CA ARG A 217 9.93 -20.68 -11.00
C ARG A 217 9.29 -22.01 -11.41
N LEU A 218 8.65 -22.06 -12.57
CA LEU A 218 8.06 -23.29 -13.09
C LEU A 218 9.12 -24.35 -13.44
N LEU A 219 10.16 -23.95 -14.15
CA LEU A 219 11.23 -24.87 -14.53
C LEU A 219 11.96 -25.43 -13.32
N LEU A 220 12.32 -24.58 -12.35
CA LEU A 220 12.97 -24.98 -11.11
C LEU A 220 12.10 -25.92 -10.28
N TYR A 221 10.79 -25.63 -10.19
CA TYR A 221 9.87 -26.50 -9.46
C TYR A 221 9.73 -27.87 -10.14
N THR A 222 9.55 -27.90 -11.46
CA THR A 222 9.44 -29.13 -12.23
C THR A 222 10.69 -29.98 -12.07
N TYR A 223 11.86 -29.35 -12.13
CA TYR A 223 13.15 -30.00 -11.90
C TYR A 223 13.25 -30.62 -10.50
N LEU A 224 12.91 -29.86 -9.45
CA LEU A 224 13.07 -30.29 -8.05
C LEU A 224 12.07 -31.36 -7.61
N ILE A 225 10.87 -31.33 -8.15
CA ILE A 225 9.75 -32.16 -7.66
C ILE A 225 9.36 -33.24 -8.67
N GLY A 226 9.47 -32.97 -9.95
CA GLY A 226 9.05 -33.88 -11.00
C GLY A 226 9.95 -35.11 -11.16
N GLU A 227 11.25 -34.89 -11.08
CA GLU A 227 12.26 -35.91 -11.39
C GLU A 227 12.69 -36.77 -10.20
N HIS A 228 12.47 -36.34 -8.97
CA HIS A 228 12.90 -36.99 -7.73
C HIS A 228 14.41 -37.29 -7.62
N THR A 229 15.17 -37.03 -8.68
CA THR A 229 16.60 -37.33 -8.78
C THR A 229 17.50 -36.14 -8.58
N GLY A 230 16.95 -34.93 -8.76
CA GLY A 230 17.66 -33.67 -8.49
C GLY A 230 18.98 -33.47 -9.26
N LEU A 231 19.10 -34.05 -10.47
CA LEU A 231 20.33 -33.92 -11.25
C LEU A 231 20.28 -32.67 -12.15
N VAL A 232 21.37 -31.89 -12.14
CA VAL A 232 21.51 -30.68 -13.00
C VAL A 232 21.26 -31.01 -14.48
N LYS A 233 21.66 -32.19 -14.93
CA LYS A 233 21.43 -32.65 -16.31
C LYS A 233 19.95 -32.65 -16.69
N ASP A 234 19.07 -33.10 -15.78
CA ASP A 234 17.65 -33.21 -16.04
C ASP A 234 16.99 -31.84 -16.12
N PHE A 235 17.44 -30.89 -15.29
CA PHE A 235 16.99 -29.52 -15.36
C PHE A 235 17.35 -28.85 -16.69
N LEU A 236 18.61 -28.97 -17.14
CA LEU A 236 19.08 -28.43 -18.42
C LEU A 236 18.36 -29.11 -19.61
N ALA A 237 18.13 -30.40 -19.56
CA ALA A 237 17.37 -31.13 -20.56
C ALA A 237 15.93 -30.66 -20.63
N GLN A 238 15.28 -30.41 -19.50
CA GLN A 238 13.92 -29.87 -19.43
C GLN A 238 13.83 -28.46 -20.03
N VAL A 239 14.75 -27.58 -19.72
CA VAL A 239 14.80 -26.23 -20.31
C VAL A 239 14.98 -26.33 -21.81
N GLN A 240 15.89 -27.17 -22.31
CA GLN A 240 16.14 -27.36 -23.73
C GLN A 240 14.94 -27.97 -24.46
N LEU A 241 14.29 -28.97 -23.87
CA LEU A 241 13.08 -29.57 -24.42
C LEU A 241 11.95 -28.55 -24.54
N THR A 242 11.75 -27.74 -23.50
CA THR A 242 10.75 -26.67 -23.51
C THR A 242 11.00 -25.66 -24.61
N VAL A 243 12.25 -25.24 -24.80
CA VAL A 243 12.65 -24.32 -25.86
C VAL A 243 12.40 -24.92 -27.25
N GLN A 244 12.72 -26.18 -27.44
CA GLN A 244 12.46 -26.89 -28.72
C GLN A 244 10.96 -27.01 -29.03
N GLN A 245 10.15 -27.27 -28.01
CA GLN A 245 8.70 -27.43 -28.16
C GLN A 245 7.97 -26.11 -28.44
N THR A 246 8.53 -24.98 -28.03
CA THR A 246 7.87 -23.67 -28.17
C THR A 246 8.00 -23.05 -29.55
N HIS A 247 8.80 -23.60 -30.47
CA HIS A 247 9.08 -23.04 -31.79
C HIS A 247 9.49 -21.53 -31.77
N LEU A 248 10.04 -21.07 -30.66
CA LEU A 248 10.40 -19.66 -30.43
C LEU A 248 11.64 -19.19 -31.22
N GLY A 249 11.87 -19.79 -32.34
CA GLY A 249 12.94 -19.38 -33.26
C GLY A 249 13.86 -20.56 -33.59
N HIS A 250 13.93 -20.85 -34.86
CA HIS A 250 14.98 -21.68 -35.42
C HIS A 250 16.32 -21.05 -35.09
N GLY A 251 17.10 -21.65 -34.20
CA GLY A 251 18.47 -21.25 -33.90
C GLY A 251 18.73 -20.68 -32.49
N LEU A 252 17.74 -20.53 -31.61
CA LEU A 252 17.96 -20.18 -30.20
C LEU A 252 18.69 -21.32 -29.48
N MET A 253 19.86 -21.03 -28.95
CA MET A 253 20.59 -21.97 -28.10
C MET A 253 20.12 -21.85 -26.63
N LEU A 254 20.26 -22.93 -25.86
CA LEU A 254 19.93 -22.95 -24.42
C LEU A 254 20.55 -21.75 -23.66
N ARG A 255 21.80 -21.39 -23.98
CA ARG A 255 22.48 -20.23 -23.39
C ARG A 255 21.72 -18.92 -23.62
N ASP A 256 21.09 -18.76 -24.79
CA ASP A 256 20.37 -17.53 -25.17
C ASP A 256 19.06 -17.43 -24.41
N VAL A 257 18.40 -18.56 -24.14
CA VAL A 257 17.22 -18.62 -23.29
C VAL A 257 17.58 -18.30 -21.83
N VAL A 258 18.59 -18.94 -21.29
CA VAL A 258 19.06 -18.66 -19.93
C VAL A 258 19.47 -17.19 -19.78
N HIS A 259 20.20 -16.67 -20.78
CA HIS A 259 20.53 -15.26 -20.80
C HIS A 259 19.28 -14.36 -20.86
N GLY A 260 18.29 -14.71 -21.68
CA GLY A 260 17.00 -13.99 -21.77
C GLY A 260 16.19 -14.04 -20.47
N LEU A 261 16.27 -15.13 -19.71
CA LEU A 261 15.62 -15.24 -18.40
C LEU A 261 16.35 -14.40 -17.32
N LEU A 262 17.66 -14.35 -17.38
CA LEU A 262 18.46 -13.56 -16.43
C LEU A 262 18.51 -12.07 -16.77
N HIS A 263 18.33 -11.72 -18.03
CA HIS A 263 18.41 -10.35 -18.57
C HIS A 263 17.26 -10.08 -19.55
N PRO A 264 15.99 -10.02 -19.10
CA PRO A 264 14.82 -9.92 -19.97
C PRO A 264 14.69 -8.55 -20.69
N GLN A 265 15.57 -7.61 -20.37
CA GLN A 265 15.67 -6.34 -21.07
C GLN A 265 16.99 -6.30 -21.87
N GLY A 266 16.90 -6.33 -23.18
CA GLY A 266 18.07 -6.31 -24.07
C GLY A 266 18.60 -7.68 -24.46
N ALA A 267 17.83 -8.74 -24.22
CA ALA A 267 18.17 -10.10 -24.65
C ALA A 267 17.64 -10.40 -26.07
N SER A 268 18.18 -11.45 -26.69
CA SER A 268 17.68 -12.01 -27.96
C SER A 268 16.23 -12.54 -27.85
N LEU A 269 15.78 -12.87 -26.65
CA LEU A 269 14.40 -13.25 -26.33
C LEU A 269 13.64 -12.03 -25.79
N ASP A 270 12.81 -11.45 -26.63
CA ASP A 270 12.02 -10.27 -26.30
C ASP A 270 10.85 -10.60 -25.34
N PHE A 271 10.14 -9.58 -24.89
CA PHE A 271 9.01 -9.75 -24.00
C PHE A 271 7.88 -10.64 -24.55
N ARG A 272 7.64 -10.57 -25.88
CA ARG A 272 6.63 -11.41 -26.55
C ARG A 272 7.05 -12.86 -26.59
N GLY A 273 8.33 -13.12 -26.83
CA GLY A 273 8.92 -14.44 -26.79
C GLY A 273 8.84 -15.06 -25.38
N LEU A 274 9.15 -14.29 -24.33
CA LEU A 274 8.98 -14.72 -22.95
C LEU A 274 7.52 -15.07 -22.63
N GLN A 275 6.57 -14.23 -23.05
CA GLN A 275 5.14 -14.53 -22.83
C GLN A 275 4.67 -15.77 -23.62
N ALA A 276 5.18 -15.97 -24.81
CA ALA A 276 4.85 -17.17 -25.61
C ALA A 276 5.40 -18.44 -24.93
N LEU A 277 6.62 -18.40 -24.44
CA LEU A 277 7.22 -19.49 -23.67
C LEU A 277 6.42 -19.77 -22.39
N TYR A 278 6.03 -18.73 -21.65
CA TYR A 278 5.20 -18.89 -20.45
C TYR A 278 3.86 -19.54 -20.76
N ARG A 279 3.15 -19.10 -21.82
CA ARG A 279 1.88 -19.70 -22.24
C ARG A 279 2.00 -21.17 -22.65
N HIS A 280 3.13 -21.57 -23.17
CA HIS A 280 3.41 -22.96 -23.47
C HIS A 280 3.58 -23.80 -22.21
N LEU A 281 4.34 -23.27 -21.24
CA LEU A 281 4.57 -23.95 -19.96
C LEU A 281 3.34 -24.02 -19.08
N TYR A 282 2.44 -23.05 -19.18
CA TYR A 282 1.27 -22.93 -18.34
C TYR A 282 0.00 -22.67 -19.14
N GLN A 283 -0.89 -23.65 -19.13
CA GLN A 283 -2.21 -23.63 -19.79
C GLN A 283 -3.35 -23.74 -18.77
N GLY A 284 -3.18 -23.18 -17.58
CA GLY A 284 -4.13 -23.30 -16.48
C GLY A 284 -5.43 -22.50 -16.67
N PRO A 285 -6.34 -22.60 -15.70
CA PRO A 285 -7.63 -21.93 -15.73
C PRO A 285 -7.46 -20.41 -15.74
N LYS A 286 -8.24 -19.72 -16.59
CA LYS A 286 -8.18 -18.27 -16.75
C LYS A 286 -9.07 -17.49 -15.79
N LYS A 287 -9.92 -18.15 -15.02
CA LYS A 287 -10.86 -17.52 -14.09
C LYS A 287 -11.08 -18.42 -12.87
N ALA A 288 -11.02 -17.82 -11.70
CA ALA A 288 -11.44 -18.46 -10.46
C ALA A 288 -12.90 -18.11 -10.14
N LYS A 289 -13.64 -19.06 -9.59
CA LYS A 289 -15.04 -18.89 -9.17
C LYS A 289 -15.16 -18.51 -7.69
N ASP A 290 -14.27 -19.02 -6.88
CA ASP A 290 -14.22 -18.85 -5.43
C ASP A 290 -12.76 -18.83 -4.92
N LEU A 291 -12.59 -18.72 -3.61
CA LEU A 291 -11.26 -18.66 -3.01
C LEU A 291 -10.45 -19.94 -3.22
N ALA A 292 -11.08 -21.12 -3.16
CA ALA A 292 -10.39 -22.38 -3.36
C ALA A 292 -9.84 -22.47 -4.80
N SER A 293 -10.66 -22.14 -5.80
CA SER A 293 -10.25 -22.10 -7.20
C SER A 293 -9.28 -20.95 -7.53
N ALA A 294 -9.15 -19.95 -6.65
CA ALA A 294 -8.13 -18.92 -6.80
C ALA A 294 -6.72 -19.43 -6.57
N TRP A 295 -6.56 -20.27 -5.58
CA TRP A 295 -5.29 -20.94 -5.36
C TRP A 295 -4.93 -21.92 -6.47
N GLU A 296 -5.95 -22.48 -7.14
CA GLU A 296 -5.77 -23.33 -8.33
C GLU A 296 -5.28 -22.54 -9.57
N LEU A 297 -5.41 -21.21 -9.55
CA LEU A 297 -4.82 -20.35 -10.59
C LEU A 297 -3.28 -20.36 -10.53
N ASP A 298 -2.68 -20.62 -9.39
CA ASP A 298 -1.23 -20.72 -9.28
C ASP A 298 -0.72 -21.87 -10.15
N PRO A 299 0.21 -21.64 -11.08
CA PRO A 299 0.81 -22.67 -11.89
C PRO A 299 1.37 -23.86 -11.09
N LEU A 300 1.78 -23.64 -9.84
CA LEU A 300 2.26 -24.69 -8.96
C LEU A 300 1.14 -25.51 -8.30
N ALA A 301 -0.11 -25.07 -8.34
CA ALA A 301 -1.20 -25.73 -7.65
C ALA A 301 -1.45 -27.16 -8.17
N GLY A 302 -1.28 -27.36 -9.47
CA GLY A 302 -1.43 -28.67 -10.12
C GLY A 302 -0.24 -29.63 -9.98
N LEU A 303 0.84 -29.16 -9.37
CA LEU A 303 2.09 -29.94 -9.26
C LEU A 303 2.14 -30.73 -7.95
N PRO A 304 2.74 -31.93 -7.93
CA PRO A 304 2.94 -32.69 -6.70
C PRO A 304 3.77 -31.91 -5.65
N PRO A 305 3.69 -32.25 -4.37
CA PRO A 305 2.79 -33.23 -3.79
C PRO A 305 1.37 -32.70 -3.59
N LYS A 306 0.39 -33.53 -3.93
CA LYS A 306 -1.05 -33.18 -3.82
C LYS A 306 -1.52 -32.96 -2.37
N LEU A 307 -0.76 -33.47 -1.39
CA LEU A 307 -1.08 -33.39 0.04
C LEU A 307 -0.82 -32.02 0.66
N ILE A 308 -0.19 -31.10 -0.08
CA ILE A 308 0.08 -29.74 0.42
C ILE A 308 -1.07 -28.83 0.02
N ASP A 309 -1.61 -28.13 1.02
CA ASP A 309 -2.59 -27.06 0.79
C ASP A 309 -2.05 -26.08 -0.26
N PRO A 310 -2.82 -25.74 -1.30
CA PRO A 310 -2.40 -24.78 -2.32
C PRO A 310 -1.85 -23.46 -1.75
N ALA A 311 -2.41 -22.96 -0.65
CA ALA A 311 -1.93 -21.75 0.02
C ALA A 311 -0.48 -21.84 0.53
N HIS A 312 0.01 -23.07 0.77
CA HIS A 312 1.36 -23.31 1.29
C HIS A 312 2.35 -23.82 0.24
N LYS A 313 1.92 -24.00 -1.00
CA LYS A 313 2.78 -24.54 -2.08
C LYS A 313 3.98 -23.67 -2.38
N GLU A 314 3.83 -22.37 -2.28
CA GLU A 314 4.96 -21.43 -2.47
C GLU A 314 6.03 -21.59 -1.38
N VAL A 315 5.64 -21.72 -0.13
CA VAL A 315 6.57 -21.97 0.99
C VAL A 315 7.27 -23.32 0.82
N TYR A 316 6.54 -24.33 0.38
CA TYR A 316 7.08 -25.66 0.10
C TYR A 316 8.12 -25.60 -1.03
N TRP A 317 7.80 -24.95 -2.13
CA TRP A 317 8.73 -24.76 -3.24
C TRP A 317 10.02 -24.05 -2.82
N LEU A 318 9.90 -22.93 -2.08
CA LEU A 318 11.04 -22.19 -1.57
C LEU A 318 11.93 -23.07 -0.66
N ARG A 319 11.34 -23.85 0.23
CA ARG A 319 12.08 -24.76 1.12
C ARG A 319 12.83 -25.84 0.36
N THR A 320 12.18 -26.43 -0.64
CA THR A 320 12.81 -27.45 -1.49
C THR A 320 14.00 -26.85 -2.25
N ALA A 321 13.86 -25.64 -2.77
CA ALA A 321 14.96 -24.93 -3.44
C ALA A 321 16.09 -24.55 -2.46
N PHE A 322 15.77 -24.10 -1.25
CA PHE A 322 16.79 -23.86 -0.22
C PHE A 322 17.53 -25.14 0.20
N ALA A 323 16.83 -26.26 0.32
CA ALA A 323 17.46 -27.55 0.59
C ALA A 323 18.43 -27.96 -0.52
N TYR A 324 18.00 -27.76 -1.79
CA TYR A 324 18.86 -28.00 -2.95
C TYR A 324 20.12 -27.14 -2.93
N LEU A 325 19.99 -25.83 -2.70
CA LEU A 325 21.13 -24.91 -2.61
C LEU A 325 22.15 -25.32 -1.52
N LYS A 326 21.66 -25.84 -0.39
CA LYS A 326 22.53 -26.34 0.68
C LYS A 326 23.32 -27.60 0.26
N GLN A 327 22.65 -28.49 -0.47
CA GLN A 327 23.24 -29.75 -0.92
C GLN A 327 24.19 -29.56 -2.11
N HIS A 328 23.93 -28.53 -2.95
CA HIS A 328 24.65 -28.25 -4.18
C HIS A 328 25.17 -26.80 -4.24
N PRO A 329 26.05 -26.39 -3.34
CA PRO A 329 26.53 -25.00 -3.23
C PRO A 329 27.25 -24.50 -4.49
N ASP A 330 27.79 -25.43 -5.30
CA ASP A 330 28.56 -25.13 -6.52
C ASP A 330 27.66 -24.99 -7.77
N ASP A 331 26.37 -25.29 -7.67
CA ASP A 331 25.44 -25.11 -8.79
C ASP A 331 25.07 -23.64 -8.98
N ARG A 332 25.97 -22.92 -9.66
CA ARG A 332 25.81 -21.47 -9.91
C ARG A 332 24.62 -21.16 -10.80
N LEU A 333 24.25 -22.05 -11.72
CA LEU A 333 23.14 -21.82 -12.62
C LEU A 333 21.81 -21.88 -11.86
N PHE A 334 21.61 -22.94 -11.08
CA PHE A 334 20.42 -23.06 -10.23
C PHE A 334 20.31 -21.88 -9.28
N ALA A 335 21.41 -21.54 -8.60
CA ALA A 335 21.46 -20.42 -7.69
C ALA A 335 21.07 -19.09 -8.36
N ALA A 336 21.61 -18.81 -9.56
CA ALA A 336 21.32 -17.59 -10.30
C ALA A 336 19.82 -17.48 -10.65
N LEU A 337 19.23 -18.54 -11.21
CA LEU A 337 17.81 -18.56 -11.60
C LEU A 337 16.90 -18.48 -10.37
N PHE A 338 17.25 -19.19 -9.30
CA PHE A 338 16.47 -19.17 -8.06
C PHE A 338 16.47 -17.79 -7.40
N TRP A 339 17.65 -17.21 -7.18
CA TRP A 339 17.74 -15.89 -6.53
C TRP A 339 17.11 -14.79 -7.37
N GLN A 340 17.15 -14.91 -8.69
CA GLN A 340 16.47 -13.99 -9.58
C GLN A 340 14.94 -14.06 -9.41
N THR A 341 14.40 -15.27 -9.30
CA THR A 341 12.98 -15.47 -9.01
C THR A 341 12.58 -14.88 -7.66
N VAL A 342 13.37 -15.15 -6.62
CA VAL A 342 13.13 -14.62 -5.27
C VAL A 342 13.23 -13.09 -5.24
N ARG A 343 14.25 -12.52 -5.89
CA ARG A 343 14.37 -11.06 -6.01
C ARG A 343 13.17 -10.43 -6.65
N MET A 344 12.67 -11.02 -7.73
CA MET A 344 11.50 -10.48 -8.41
C MET A 344 10.24 -10.54 -7.55
N LYS A 345 10.09 -11.60 -6.74
CA LYS A 345 9.04 -11.69 -5.74
C LYS A 345 9.15 -10.57 -4.69
N VAL A 346 10.35 -10.32 -4.18
CA VAL A 346 10.60 -9.25 -3.21
C VAL A 346 10.38 -7.87 -3.82
N ILE A 347 10.82 -7.64 -5.06
CA ILE A 347 10.59 -6.38 -5.78
C ILE A 347 9.09 -6.10 -5.95
N LEU A 348 8.31 -7.10 -6.38
CA LEU A 348 6.87 -6.96 -6.50
C LEU A 348 6.21 -6.71 -5.13
N TYR A 349 6.63 -7.44 -4.10
CA TYR A 349 6.15 -7.25 -2.73
C TYR A 349 6.38 -5.81 -2.26
N ARG A 350 7.60 -5.31 -2.39
CA ARG A 350 7.95 -3.93 -2.01
C ARG A 350 7.27 -2.87 -2.89
N HIS A 351 6.94 -3.21 -4.13
CA HIS A 351 6.16 -2.33 -5.00
C HIS A 351 4.71 -2.19 -4.51
N ILE A 352 4.13 -3.27 -3.99
CA ILE A 352 2.76 -3.28 -3.46
C ILE A 352 2.72 -2.71 -2.05
N VAL A 353 3.57 -3.21 -1.15
CA VAL A 353 3.64 -2.76 0.24
C VAL A 353 4.37 -1.41 0.33
N GLN A 354 4.04 -0.62 1.30
CA GLN A 354 4.66 0.68 1.54
C GLN A 354 6.17 0.56 1.77
N ARG A 355 6.94 1.44 1.12
CA ARG A 355 8.38 1.61 1.38
C ARG A 355 8.61 2.73 2.39
N PRO A 356 8.94 2.43 3.65
CA PRO A 356 8.93 3.43 4.72
C PRO A 356 9.97 4.53 4.54
N MET A 357 11.13 4.24 3.93
CA MET A 357 12.23 5.21 3.84
C MET A 357 12.07 6.25 2.73
N VAL A 358 11.25 6.01 1.70
CA VAL A 358 11.28 6.80 0.46
C VAL A 358 10.00 7.57 0.22
N LYS A 359 8.85 6.94 0.42
CA LYS A 359 7.56 7.47 -0.06
C LYS A 359 6.52 7.71 1.03
N GLY A 360 6.66 7.09 2.19
CA GLY A 360 5.73 7.25 3.30
C GLY A 360 4.26 7.09 2.87
N LEU A 361 3.40 7.95 3.39
CA LEU A 361 1.96 7.94 3.13
C LEU A 361 1.63 8.10 1.63
N GLN A 362 2.39 8.88 0.87
CA GLN A 362 2.17 9.00 -0.59
C GLN A 362 2.30 7.66 -1.34
N TRP A 363 3.07 6.72 -0.83
CA TRP A 363 3.14 5.39 -1.40
C TRP A 363 1.86 4.60 -1.17
N PHE A 364 1.29 4.72 0.02
CA PHE A 364 0.01 4.10 0.36
C PHE A 364 -1.17 4.70 -0.42
N THR A 365 -1.27 6.02 -0.52
CA THR A 365 -2.37 6.69 -1.23
C THR A 365 -2.47 6.29 -2.71
N ARG A 366 -1.36 5.84 -3.31
CA ARG A 366 -1.30 5.32 -4.68
C ARG A 366 -1.35 3.80 -4.78
N HIS A 367 -1.78 3.13 -3.73
CA HIS A 367 -1.83 1.66 -3.69
C HIS A 367 -2.66 1.09 -4.84
N TYR A 368 -3.83 1.68 -5.11
CA TYR A 368 -4.73 1.25 -6.18
C TYR A 368 -4.12 1.35 -7.59
N GLU A 369 -3.27 2.34 -7.84
CA GLU A 369 -2.56 2.49 -9.10
C GLU A 369 -1.56 1.35 -9.33
N ARG A 370 -0.96 0.84 -8.27
CA ARG A 370 0.04 -0.23 -8.31
C ARG A 370 -0.55 -1.61 -8.47
N ILE A 371 -1.71 -1.88 -7.87
CA ILE A 371 -2.38 -3.19 -7.97
C ILE A 371 -2.91 -3.44 -9.39
N GLY A 372 -3.29 -2.39 -10.11
CA GLY A 372 -3.62 -2.42 -11.53
C GLY A 372 -4.79 -3.33 -11.91
N LYS A 373 -4.87 -3.63 -13.22
CA LYS A 373 -5.95 -4.44 -13.81
C LYS A 373 -5.99 -5.90 -13.34
N MET A 374 -4.88 -6.43 -12.83
CA MET A 374 -4.85 -7.79 -12.26
C MET A 374 -5.81 -7.95 -11.08
N ASN A 375 -6.03 -6.86 -10.35
CA ASN A 375 -7.00 -6.82 -9.27
C ASN A 375 -8.43 -7.13 -9.74
N ALA A 376 -8.81 -6.74 -10.95
CA ALA A 376 -10.15 -6.98 -11.48
C ALA A 376 -10.45 -8.48 -11.69
N ALA A 377 -9.47 -9.26 -12.15
CA ALA A 377 -9.63 -10.69 -12.41
C ALA A 377 -9.85 -11.52 -11.13
N ILE A 378 -9.30 -11.06 -10.00
CA ILE A 378 -9.39 -11.74 -8.70
C ILE A 378 -10.19 -10.94 -7.66
N LYS A 379 -10.90 -9.87 -8.07
CA LYS A 379 -11.58 -8.93 -7.15
C LYS A 379 -12.49 -9.65 -6.14
N LYS A 380 -13.37 -10.52 -6.59
CA LYS A 380 -14.32 -11.25 -5.71
C LYS A 380 -13.60 -12.17 -4.73
N ILE A 381 -12.55 -12.82 -5.21
CA ILE A 381 -11.77 -13.78 -4.44
C ILE A 381 -10.93 -13.04 -3.40
N ARG A 382 -10.34 -11.93 -3.80
CA ARG A 382 -9.60 -11.05 -2.90
C ARG A 382 -10.49 -10.55 -1.76
N LEU A 383 -11.71 -10.12 -2.05
CA LEU A 383 -12.66 -9.68 -1.03
C LEU A 383 -13.06 -10.83 -0.08
N ALA A 384 -13.32 -12.02 -0.61
CA ALA A 384 -13.60 -13.19 0.22
C ALA A 384 -12.42 -13.55 1.14
N ASN A 385 -11.20 -13.45 0.61
CA ASN A 385 -9.99 -13.68 1.40
C ASN A 385 -9.77 -12.59 2.45
N ALA A 386 -10.01 -11.32 2.12
CA ALA A 386 -9.93 -10.20 3.04
C ALA A 386 -10.86 -10.42 4.24
N PHE A 387 -12.12 -10.78 4.01
CA PHE A 387 -13.06 -11.06 5.09
C PHE A 387 -12.61 -12.22 6.00
N ARG A 388 -11.97 -13.25 5.45
CA ARG A 388 -11.40 -14.34 6.25
C ARG A 388 -10.19 -13.90 7.05
N LEU A 389 -9.30 -13.10 6.48
CA LEU A 389 -8.15 -12.52 7.17
C LEU A 389 -8.57 -11.59 8.30
N ASP A 390 -9.66 -10.85 8.13
CA ASP A 390 -10.26 -10.03 9.18
C ASP A 390 -10.94 -10.85 10.29
N GLY A 391 -11.02 -12.17 10.12
CA GLY A 391 -11.46 -13.07 11.17
C GLY A 391 -12.97 -13.34 11.22
N VAL A 392 -13.65 -13.25 10.07
CA VAL A 392 -15.09 -13.58 9.95
C VAL A 392 -15.41 -14.97 10.51
N ASP A 393 -14.47 -15.90 10.44
CA ASP A 393 -14.59 -17.26 11.00
C ASP A 393 -14.10 -17.35 12.46
N HIS A 394 -13.55 -16.28 13.07
CA HIS A 394 -12.81 -16.32 14.31
C HIS A 394 -13.16 -15.20 15.32
N GLY A 395 -14.41 -15.14 15.72
CA GLY A 395 -14.81 -14.24 16.83
C GLY A 395 -14.99 -12.78 16.48
N LEU A 396 -14.98 -12.42 15.19
CA LEU A 396 -15.34 -11.08 14.73
C LEU A 396 -16.82 -10.81 15.00
N LYS A 397 -17.12 -9.76 15.78
CA LYS A 397 -18.49 -9.36 16.16
C LYS A 397 -19.05 -8.26 15.27
N SER A 398 -18.18 -7.36 14.80
CA SER A 398 -18.56 -6.24 13.96
C SER A 398 -17.48 -5.96 12.93
N LEU A 399 -17.90 -5.74 11.68
CA LEU A 399 -17.01 -5.44 10.55
C LEU A 399 -17.49 -4.18 9.84
N GLU A 400 -16.64 -3.15 9.85
CA GLU A 400 -16.88 -1.90 9.15
C GLU A 400 -15.90 -1.74 8.00
N VAL A 401 -16.41 -1.78 6.78
CA VAL A 401 -15.59 -1.73 5.57
C VAL A 401 -15.70 -0.38 4.87
N ARG A 402 -14.64 0.04 4.18
CA ARG A 402 -14.55 1.27 3.41
C ARG A 402 -14.62 0.96 1.91
N MET A 403 -15.49 1.68 1.19
CA MET A 403 -15.54 1.63 -0.26
C MET A 403 -15.84 3.00 -0.85
N ALA A 404 -15.21 3.32 -1.98
CA ALA A 404 -15.56 4.51 -2.74
C ALA A 404 -16.87 4.28 -3.52
N PRO A 405 -17.76 5.27 -3.62
CA PRO A 405 -18.96 5.14 -4.44
C PRO A 405 -18.58 5.13 -5.92
N GLU A 406 -19.31 4.36 -6.69
CA GLU A 406 -19.31 4.50 -8.14
C GLU A 406 -20.09 5.78 -8.52
N GLY A 407 -19.74 6.42 -9.63
CA GLY A 407 -20.39 7.65 -10.08
C GLY A 407 -21.80 7.47 -10.65
N ASP A 408 -22.33 6.25 -10.58
CA ASP A 408 -23.69 5.84 -11.00
C ASP A 408 -24.34 4.99 -9.92
N SER A 409 -25.60 5.27 -9.59
CA SER A 409 -26.32 4.62 -8.50
C SER A 409 -26.58 3.13 -8.73
N ALA A 410 -26.79 2.70 -9.97
CA ALA A 410 -26.98 1.28 -10.32
C ALA A 410 -25.69 0.49 -10.17
N ALA A 411 -24.55 1.05 -10.61
CA ALA A 411 -23.23 0.46 -10.43
C ALA A 411 -22.86 0.38 -8.94
N PHE A 412 -23.11 1.43 -8.18
CA PHE A 412 -22.88 1.47 -6.74
C PHE A 412 -23.72 0.42 -5.99
N ARG A 413 -25.00 0.31 -6.31
CA ARG A 413 -25.89 -0.73 -5.79
C ARG A 413 -25.38 -2.13 -6.14
N GLY A 414 -24.96 -2.34 -7.39
CA GLY A 414 -24.38 -3.61 -7.85
C GLY A 414 -23.17 -4.02 -7.03
N GLU A 415 -22.27 -3.09 -6.70
CA GLU A 415 -21.10 -3.35 -5.88
C GLU A 415 -21.47 -3.72 -4.43
N LEU A 416 -22.42 -3.01 -3.82
CA LEU A 416 -22.94 -3.34 -2.48
C LEU A 416 -23.52 -4.76 -2.44
N ILE A 417 -24.33 -5.12 -3.44
CA ILE A 417 -24.91 -6.46 -3.57
C ILE A 417 -23.79 -7.50 -3.69
N ASN A 418 -22.75 -7.23 -4.48
CA ASN A 418 -21.61 -8.15 -4.61
C ASN A 418 -20.90 -8.38 -3.28
N ILE A 419 -20.66 -7.32 -2.50
CA ILE A 419 -19.99 -7.40 -1.19
C ILE A 419 -20.83 -8.26 -0.22
N VAL A 420 -22.11 -7.97 -0.12
CA VAL A 420 -23.04 -8.73 0.76
C VAL A 420 -23.14 -10.19 0.33
N ASN A 421 -23.20 -10.46 -0.97
CA ASN A 421 -23.23 -11.83 -1.50
C ASN A 421 -21.95 -12.60 -1.18
N ILE A 422 -20.78 -11.96 -1.27
CA ILE A 422 -19.50 -12.59 -0.91
C ILE A 422 -19.50 -12.93 0.58
N LEU A 423 -19.90 -12.01 1.45
CA LEU A 423 -19.99 -12.25 2.88
C LEU A 423 -20.96 -13.40 3.20
N ASN A 424 -22.12 -13.43 2.58
CA ASN A 424 -23.11 -14.50 2.74
C ASN A 424 -22.60 -15.86 2.24
N GLN A 425 -21.80 -15.89 1.18
CA GLN A 425 -21.19 -17.12 0.65
C GLN A 425 -20.16 -17.75 1.60
N LEU A 426 -19.53 -16.95 2.46
CA LEU A 426 -18.59 -17.44 3.47
C LEU A 426 -19.29 -18.26 4.56
N LYS A 427 -20.60 -18.06 4.77
CA LYS A 427 -21.44 -18.77 5.76
C LYS A 427 -20.77 -18.83 7.15
N PRO A 428 -20.38 -17.69 7.73
CA PRO A 428 -19.75 -17.71 9.03
C PRO A 428 -20.72 -18.28 10.08
N THR A 429 -20.18 -19.06 11.04
CA THR A 429 -20.98 -19.65 12.12
C THR A 429 -21.70 -18.58 12.95
N HIS A 430 -21.03 -17.45 13.14
CA HIS A 430 -21.57 -16.26 13.80
C HIS A 430 -21.33 -15.05 12.88
N PRO A 431 -22.31 -14.67 12.04
CA PRO A 431 -22.13 -13.54 11.15
C PRO A 431 -21.90 -12.25 11.94
N PRO A 432 -20.85 -11.48 11.62
CA PRO A 432 -20.62 -10.22 12.28
C PRO A 432 -21.69 -9.19 11.88
N GLU A 433 -21.94 -8.23 12.75
CA GLU A 433 -22.61 -7.01 12.34
C GLU A 433 -21.80 -6.34 11.23
N PHE A 434 -22.44 -6.09 10.08
CA PHE A 434 -21.76 -5.60 8.90
C PHE A 434 -22.19 -4.19 8.56
N GLY A 435 -21.22 -3.33 8.27
CA GLY A 435 -21.45 -1.96 7.84
C GLY A 435 -20.48 -1.50 6.76
N VAL A 436 -20.98 -0.69 5.85
CA VAL A 436 -20.20 -0.03 4.81
C VAL A 436 -20.14 1.46 5.10
N VAL A 437 -18.94 2.01 5.13
CA VAL A 437 -18.71 3.44 5.17
C VAL A 437 -18.25 3.89 3.78
N VAL A 438 -18.98 4.85 3.22
CA VAL A 438 -18.73 5.35 1.87
C VAL A 438 -17.59 6.35 1.89
N HIS A 439 -16.51 6.06 1.16
CA HIS A 439 -15.34 6.91 1.06
C HIS A 439 -15.52 7.98 -0.03
N PHE A 440 -15.29 9.23 0.34
CA PHE A 440 -15.11 10.34 -0.59
C PHE A 440 -13.64 10.78 -0.59
N PRO A 441 -12.79 10.14 -1.42
CA PRO A 441 -11.35 10.39 -1.39
C PRO A 441 -11.00 11.77 -1.93
N LYS A 442 -10.08 12.46 -1.25
CA LYS A 442 -9.54 13.77 -1.64
C LYS A 442 -8.47 13.68 -2.76
N MET A 443 -8.49 12.66 -3.58
CA MET A 443 -7.53 12.53 -4.67
C MET A 443 -7.89 13.38 -5.86
N ARG A 444 -6.93 14.14 -6.37
CA ARG A 444 -7.07 14.79 -7.67
C ARG A 444 -7.03 13.76 -8.79
N SER A 445 -7.93 13.89 -9.75
CA SER A 445 -7.89 13.08 -10.96
C SER A 445 -6.56 13.28 -11.70
N GLN A 446 -5.91 12.18 -12.10
CA GLN A 446 -4.68 12.23 -12.88
C GLN A 446 -4.86 12.78 -14.30
N SER A 447 -6.08 12.88 -14.78
CA SER A 447 -6.41 13.40 -16.09
C SER A 447 -6.51 14.94 -16.16
N SER A 448 -6.33 15.64 -15.03
CA SER A 448 -6.25 17.10 -15.05
C SER A 448 -4.94 17.56 -15.70
N PRO A 449 -4.96 18.47 -16.69
CA PRO A 449 -3.76 19.04 -17.30
C PRO A 449 -2.86 19.79 -16.28
N HIS A 450 -3.38 20.08 -15.11
CA HIS A 450 -2.66 20.64 -13.96
C HIS A 450 -2.13 19.55 -13.03
N GLN A 451 -1.86 18.35 -13.54
CA GLN A 451 -1.16 17.31 -12.81
C GLN A 451 0.18 17.83 -12.35
N VAL A 452 0.14 18.05 -11.15
CA VAL A 452 1.18 18.33 -10.28
C VAL A 452 2.41 17.52 -10.48
N SER A 453 3.46 18.22 -10.65
CA SER A 453 4.80 17.70 -10.58
C SER A 453 4.93 16.77 -9.37
N ARG A 454 5.39 15.55 -9.59
CA ARG A 454 5.72 14.51 -8.58
C ARG A 454 6.65 14.99 -7.46
N LYS A 455 7.05 16.25 -7.47
CA LYS A 455 7.99 16.91 -6.55
C LYS A 455 7.33 17.90 -5.56
N GLY A 456 6.03 17.84 -5.33
CA GLY A 456 5.37 18.63 -4.29
C GLY A 456 5.15 20.11 -4.57
N HIS A 457 5.45 20.61 -5.78
CA HIS A 457 5.27 22.02 -6.15
C HIS A 457 3.95 22.25 -6.90
N HIS A 458 2.86 21.81 -6.31
CA HIS A 458 1.55 21.74 -6.93
C HIS A 458 0.95 23.05 -7.40
N TRP A 459 1.29 24.12 -6.79
CA TRP A 459 0.60 25.39 -6.93
C TRP A 459 1.42 26.46 -7.61
N GLN A 460 2.73 26.29 -7.76
CA GLN A 460 3.51 27.23 -8.57
C GLN A 460 3.11 27.22 -10.05
N LYS A 461 2.65 26.09 -10.59
CA LYS A 461 2.21 26.01 -11.99
C LYS A 461 0.76 26.49 -12.23
N THR A 462 -0.09 26.48 -11.22
CA THR A 462 -1.49 26.95 -11.38
C THR A 462 -1.60 28.47 -11.40
N HIS A 463 -0.55 29.21 -11.04
CA HIS A 463 -0.54 30.66 -11.03
C HIS A 463 0.20 31.32 -12.20
N THR A 464 0.94 30.55 -13.02
CA THR A 464 1.80 31.10 -14.09
C THR A 464 1.21 31.01 -15.48
N GLU A 465 0.15 30.22 -15.70
CA GLU A 465 -0.59 30.23 -16.95
C GLU A 465 -1.97 30.80 -16.69
N PRO A 466 -2.31 32.00 -17.23
CA PRO A 466 -3.69 32.46 -17.25
C PRO A 466 -4.47 31.46 -18.10
N ASP A 467 -5.29 30.63 -17.44
CA ASP A 467 -6.24 29.78 -18.12
C ASP A 467 -7.16 30.68 -18.94
N SER A 468 -7.17 30.49 -20.23
CA SER A 468 -8.00 31.28 -21.17
C SER A 468 -9.51 31.09 -20.92
N ASN A 469 -9.89 30.25 -19.98
CA ASN A 469 -11.23 30.03 -19.46
C ASN A 469 -11.32 30.49 -18.01
N LEU A 470 -11.57 31.76 -17.77
CA LEU A 470 -11.86 32.37 -16.49
C LEU A 470 -13.05 31.76 -15.70
N SER A 471 -13.74 30.78 -16.28
CA SER A 471 -14.90 30.08 -15.69
C SER A 471 -14.56 28.82 -14.90
N GLN A 472 -13.30 28.38 -14.84
CA GLN A 472 -12.96 27.15 -14.12
C GLN A 472 -12.29 27.46 -12.79
N TYR A 473 -13.00 27.19 -11.70
CA TYR A 473 -12.42 27.19 -10.37
C TYR A 473 -11.34 26.13 -10.23
N ARG A 474 -10.30 26.43 -9.45
CA ARG A 474 -9.15 25.54 -9.17
C ARG A 474 -9.54 24.09 -8.80
N TYR A 475 -10.68 23.88 -8.15
CA TYR A 475 -11.18 22.57 -7.72
C TYR A 475 -12.42 22.09 -8.45
N SER A 476 -12.90 22.78 -9.48
CA SER A 476 -14.18 22.50 -10.14
C SER A 476 -14.28 21.08 -10.68
N HIS A 477 -13.25 20.57 -11.35
CA HIS A 477 -13.25 19.20 -11.87
C HIS A 477 -13.36 18.16 -10.75
N PHE A 478 -12.61 18.33 -9.68
CA PHE A 478 -12.66 17.48 -8.49
C PHE A 478 -14.04 17.56 -7.84
N PHE A 479 -14.53 18.77 -7.61
CA PHE A 479 -15.85 18.99 -7.00
C PHE A 479 -16.97 18.34 -7.83
N ASN A 480 -17.00 18.56 -9.14
CA ASN A 480 -18.00 17.95 -10.03
C ASN A 480 -17.94 16.41 -10.04
N GLN A 481 -16.76 15.84 -9.87
CA GLN A 481 -16.63 14.39 -9.68
C GLN A 481 -17.30 13.97 -8.36
N LYS A 482 -17.01 14.67 -7.24
CA LYS A 482 -17.60 14.36 -5.94
C LYS A 482 -19.11 14.58 -5.90
N VAL A 483 -19.61 15.58 -6.63
CA VAL A 483 -21.06 15.76 -6.82
C VAL A 483 -21.68 14.53 -7.47
N ARG A 484 -21.10 13.98 -8.54
CA ARG A 484 -21.62 12.75 -9.15
C ARG A 484 -21.62 11.58 -8.17
N GLU A 485 -20.54 11.42 -7.40
CA GLU A 485 -20.41 10.36 -6.40
C GLU A 485 -21.49 10.49 -5.29
N VAL A 486 -21.68 11.69 -4.74
CA VAL A 486 -22.70 11.91 -3.68
C VAL A 486 -24.13 11.84 -4.24
N MET A 487 -24.35 12.24 -5.48
CA MET A 487 -25.67 12.09 -6.13
C MET A 487 -26.01 10.60 -6.37
N ALA A 488 -25.03 9.78 -6.75
CA ALA A 488 -25.24 8.32 -6.84
C ALA A 488 -25.60 7.71 -5.48
N TYR A 489 -24.94 8.14 -4.41
CA TYR A 489 -25.26 7.75 -3.04
C TYR A 489 -26.68 8.21 -2.64
N ARG A 490 -27.04 9.48 -2.90
CA ARG A 490 -28.36 10.04 -2.62
C ARG A 490 -29.47 9.28 -3.36
N GLN A 491 -29.32 9.09 -4.67
CA GLN A 491 -30.27 8.34 -5.50
C GLN A 491 -30.48 6.90 -5.02
N LEU A 492 -29.41 6.25 -4.56
CA LEU A 492 -29.52 4.91 -3.98
C LEU A 492 -30.39 4.93 -2.72
N LEU A 493 -30.17 5.88 -1.80
CA LEU A 493 -30.96 6.01 -0.57
C LEU A 493 -32.43 6.38 -0.84
N GLU A 494 -32.67 7.23 -1.82
CA GLU A 494 -34.03 7.59 -2.26
C GLU A 494 -34.79 6.39 -2.84
N GLN A 495 -34.12 5.59 -3.68
CA GLN A 495 -34.69 4.40 -4.31
C GLN A 495 -34.86 3.22 -3.36
N VAL A 496 -33.91 3.05 -2.44
CA VAL A 496 -33.83 1.92 -1.51
C VAL A 496 -33.44 2.43 -0.12
N PRO A 497 -34.34 3.07 0.65
CA PRO A 497 -34.04 3.62 1.97
C PRO A 497 -33.45 2.59 2.94
N LEU A 498 -33.85 1.32 2.85
CA LEU A 498 -33.29 0.20 3.63
C LEU A 498 -31.78 0.01 3.45
N SER A 499 -31.17 0.64 2.43
CA SER A 499 -29.71 0.60 2.25
C SER A 499 -28.96 1.21 3.44
N ILE A 500 -29.55 2.08 4.26
CA ILE A 500 -28.91 2.62 5.46
C ILE A 500 -28.64 1.57 6.54
N LEU A 501 -29.28 0.41 6.48
CA LEU A 501 -28.97 -0.71 7.36
C LEU A 501 -27.58 -1.31 7.07
N ILE A 502 -27.06 -1.08 5.86
CA ILE A 502 -25.73 -1.49 5.42
C ILE A 502 -24.80 -0.28 5.30
N LEU A 503 -25.29 0.81 4.72
CA LEU A 503 -24.56 2.07 4.57
C LEU A 503 -24.57 2.83 5.90
N ARG A 504 -23.56 2.57 6.74
CA ARG A 504 -23.51 3.06 8.12
C ARG A 504 -22.89 4.44 8.26
N GLY A 505 -22.22 4.93 7.22
CA GLY A 505 -21.59 6.24 7.27
C GLY A 505 -20.91 6.69 5.99
N CYS A 506 -20.42 7.93 6.04
CA CYS A 506 -19.58 8.55 5.03
C CYS A 506 -18.22 8.93 5.64
N ASP A 507 -17.16 8.86 4.84
CA ASP A 507 -15.79 9.12 5.30
C ASP A 507 -15.02 9.98 4.29
N MET A 508 -14.42 11.06 4.79
CA MET A 508 -13.47 11.88 4.04
C MET A 508 -12.06 11.34 4.25
N CYS A 509 -11.40 10.92 3.18
CA CYS A 509 -10.13 10.19 3.31
C CYS A 509 -9.11 10.55 2.23
N THR A 510 -7.96 9.92 2.31
CA THR A 510 -6.84 9.91 1.36
C THR A 510 -5.93 11.12 1.51
N ASP A 511 -5.79 11.98 0.50
CA ASP A 511 -4.83 13.09 0.46
C ASP A 511 -5.38 14.31 1.18
N GLU A 512 -5.08 14.43 2.46
CA GLU A 512 -5.56 15.53 3.29
C GLU A 512 -5.03 16.89 2.84
N ILE A 513 -3.81 16.93 2.29
CA ILE A 513 -3.10 18.16 1.98
C ILE A 513 -3.60 18.82 0.69
N SER A 514 -3.95 18.02 -0.31
CA SER A 514 -4.21 18.52 -1.68
C SER A 514 -5.55 19.25 -1.84
N ILE A 515 -6.56 18.85 -1.07
CA ILE A 515 -7.92 19.40 -1.19
C ILE A 515 -8.33 20.05 0.14
N PRO A 516 -8.65 21.36 0.14
CA PRO A 516 -9.13 22.04 1.33
C PRO A 516 -10.48 21.49 1.81
N ASN A 517 -10.72 21.58 3.12
CA ASN A 517 -11.95 21.08 3.72
C ASN A 517 -13.20 21.80 3.21
N TRP A 518 -13.12 23.09 2.92
CA TRP A 518 -14.28 23.86 2.41
C TRP A 518 -14.81 23.33 1.06
N VAL A 519 -13.99 22.64 0.26
CA VAL A 519 -14.43 21.98 -0.99
C VAL A 519 -15.28 20.76 -0.70
N MET A 520 -15.03 20.08 0.41
CA MET A 520 -15.73 18.84 0.79
C MET A 520 -16.99 19.08 1.62
N ALA A 521 -17.08 20.21 2.31
CA ALA A 521 -18.19 20.51 3.22
C ALA A 521 -19.58 20.34 2.57
N PRO A 522 -19.88 20.88 1.37
CA PRO A 522 -21.19 20.71 0.74
C PRO A 522 -21.48 19.27 0.31
N ILE A 523 -20.46 18.49 -0.01
CA ILE A 523 -20.59 17.06 -0.35
C ILE A 523 -21.07 16.28 0.87
N PHE A 524 -20.47 16.54 2.03
CA PHE A 524 -20.83 15.87 3.29
C PHE A 524 -22.18 16.35 3.82
N GLN A 525 -22.51 17.62 3.63
CA GLN A 525 -23.85 18.12 3.95
C GLN A 525 -24.91 17.37 3.12
N SER A 526 -24.73 17.25 1.82
CA SER A 526 -25.65 16.52 0.93
C SER A 526 -25.76 15.03 1.27
N ALA A 527 -24.65 14.40 1.64
CA ALA A 527 -24.65 12.99 2.07
C ALA A 527 -25.43 12.81 3.38
N TYR A 528 -25.22 13.71 4.34
CA TYR A 528 -25.95 13.71 5.61
C TYR A 528 -27.45 13.91 5.41
N ASP A 529 -27.85 14.89 4.61
CA ASP A 529 -29.27 15.19 4.33
C ASP A 529 -29.97 13.98 3.69
N ALA A 530 -29.31 13.32 2.73
CA ALA A 530 -29.83 12.10 2.11
C ALA A 530 -30.00 10.95 3.12
N GLY A 531 -29.05 10.78 4.00
CA GLY A 531 -29.13 9.79 5.08
C GLY A 531 -30.27 10.09 6.07
N LEU A 532 -30.46 11.36 6.42
CA LEU A 532 -31.53 11.80 7.30
C LEU A 532 -32.92 11.61 6.66
N GLU A 533 -33.06 11.93 5.36
CA GLU A 533 -34.28 11.69 4.59
C GLU A 533 -34.64 10.21 4.54
N ALA A 534 -33.67 9.34 4.27
CA ALA A 534 -33.88 7.89 4.26
C ALA A 534 -34.26 7.35 5.66
N SER A 535 -33.61 7.82 6.71
CA SER A 535 -33.94 7.46 8.10
C SER A 535 -35.37 7.87 8.46
N ARG A 536 -35.80 9.09 8.09
CA ARG A 536 -37.18 9.58 8.29
C ARG A 536 -38.21 8.75 7.52
N ALA A 537 -37.91 8.40 6.28
CA ALA A 537 -38.79 7.56 5.46
C ALA A 537 -38.99 6.18 6.11
N LEU A 538 -37.92 5.58 6.64
CA LEU A 538 -38.00 4.30 7.34
C LEU A 538 -38.71 4.40 8.68
N HIS A 539 -38.57 5.49 9.42
CA HIS A 539 -39.30 5.71 10.66
C HIS A 539 -40.83 5.81 10.44
N ILE A 540 -41.24 6.41 9.31
CA ILE A 540 -42.65 6.43 8.92
C ILE A 540 -43.16 5.02 8.59
N GLN A 541 -42.33 4.22 7.92
CA GLN A 541 -42.67 2.84 7.52
C GLN A 541 -42.61 1.85 8.69
N TYR A 542 -41.67 2.05 9.63
CA TYR A 542 -41.38 1.18 10.77
C TYR A 542 -41.31 2.02 12.05
N PRO A 543 -42.46 2.55 12.57
CA PRO A 543 -42.48 3.52 13.67
C PRO A 543 -41.89 2.98 15.00
N ASP A 544 -41.94 1.67 15.20
CA ASP A 544 -41.41 1.02 16.41
C ASP A 544 -39.91 0.74 16.36
N GLN A 545 -39.25 1.04 15.22
CA GLN A 545 -37.81 0.81 15.04
C GLN A 545 -37.05 2.13 14.99
N HIS A 546 -36.04 2.23 15.84
CA HIS A 546 -35.10 3.34 15.76
C HIS A 546 -33.99 3.01 14.75
N ILE A 547 -34.05 3.60 13.54
CA ILE A 547 -33.06 3.46 12.49
C ILE A 547 -32.34 4.81 12.37
N PRO A 548 -31.13 4.96 12.93
CA PRO A 548 -30.40 6.23 12.90
C PRO A 548 -29.89 6.51 11.48
N PRO A 549 -29.71 7.79 11.11
CA PRO A 549 -29.05 8.15 9.87
C PRO A 549 -27.59 7.66 9.86
N PRO A 550 -26.99 7.47 8.67
CA PRO A 550 -25.58 7.16 8.54
C PRO A 550 -24.69 8.21 9.21
N GLN A 551 -23.69 7.76 9.93
CA GLN A 551 -22.76 8.58 10.70
C GLN A 551 -21.63 9.12 9.81
N GLN A 552 -20.88 10.10 10.30
CA GLN A 552 -19.75 10.70 9.59
C GLN A 552 -18.43 10.28 10.22
N THR A 553 -17.45 10.03 9.37
CA THR A 553 -16.07 9.83 9.78
C THR A 553 -15.16 10.75 8.95
N MET A 554 -14.25 11.46 9.58
CA MET A 554 -13.38 12.40 8.87
C MET A 554 -11.93 12.07 9.14
N HIS A 555 -11.20 11.64 8.10
CA HIS A 555 -9.74 11.56 8.16
C HIS A 555 -9.21 12.98 8.11
N VAL A 556 -8.71 13.44 9.26
CA VAL A 556 -8.19 14.79 9.42
C VAL A 556 -7.18 14.87 10.55
N GLY A 557 -6.15 15.69 10.37
CA GLY A 557 -5.02 15.80 11.30
C GLY A 557 -4.05 14.62 11.20
N GLU A 558 -4.10 13.84 10.11
CA GLU A 558 -3.20 12.72 9.84
C GLU A 558 -1.98 13.18 9.03
N ASP A 559 -2.21 13.95 7.97
CA ASP A 559 -1.18 14.45 7.06
C ASP A 559 -1.22 15.98 7.02
N PHE A 560 -0.13 16.63 7.42
CA PHE A 560 -0.04 18.08 7.55
C PHE A 560 1.38 18.59 7.33
N HIS A 561 1.51 19.79 6.81
CA HIS A 561 2.80 20.42 6.62
C HIS A 561 3.40 20.95 7.95
N HIS A 562 2.56 21.46 8.80
CA HIS A 562 2.89 22.01 10.10
C HIS A 562 1.84 21.59 11.12
N LEU A 563 2.23 21.40 12.38
CA LEU A 563 1.29 20.94 13.42
C LEU A 563 0.03 21.85 13.50
N MET A 564 0.19 23.16 13.32
CA MET A 564 -0.92 24.10 13.27
C MET A 564 -1.88 23.82 12.10
N ASP A 565 -1.36 23.45 10.91
CA ASP A 565 -2.18 23.06 9.76
C ASP A 565 -3.07 21.85 10.10
N GLY A 566 -2.52 20.83 10.75
CA GLY A 566 -3.30 19.68 11.19
C GLY A 566 -4.40 20.05 12.20
N ILE A 567 -4.07 20.86 13.20
CA ILE A 567 -5.04 21.31 14.22
C ILE A 567 -6.13 22.19 13.60
N ARG A 568 -5.77 23.13 12.74
CA ARG A 568 -6.75 23.98 12.03
C ARG A 568 -7.72 23.15 11.20
N ARG A 569 -7.21 22.17 10.43
CA ARG A 569 -8.07 21.29 9.61
C ARG A 569 -9.05 20.48 10.44
N MET A 570 -8.64 20.04 11.62
CA MET A 570 -9.53 19.37 12.55
C MET A 570 -10.61 20.32 13.08
N ALA A 571 -10.25 21.55 13.47
CA ALA A 571 -11.20 22.57 13.88
C ALA A 571 -12.18 22.90 12.76
N GLU A 572 -11.71 23.08 11.53
CA GLU A 572 -12.58 23.34 10.36
C GLU A 572 -13.65 22.23 10.17
N VAL A 573 -13.27 20.98 10.38
CA VAL A 573 -14.20 19.85 10.28
C VAL A 573 -15.23 19.90 11.40
N ILE A 574 -14.82 20.21 12.62
CA ILE A 574 -15.72 20.31 13.77
C ILE A 574 -16.70 21.48 13.61
N ASP A 575 -16.22 22.62 13.09
CA ASP A 575 -16.99 23.85 13.03
C ASP A 575 -17.93 23.92 11.81
N TYR A 576 -17.58 23.28 10.69
CA TYR A 576 -18.25 23.49 9.40
C TYR A 576 -18.85 22.25 8.74
N PHE A 577 -18.60 21.06 9.28
CA PHE A 577 -19.22 19.83 8.76
C PHE A 577 -20.40 19.41 9.64
N PRO A 578 -21.36 18.65 9.09
CA PRO A 578 -22.53 18.20 9.84
C PRO A 578 -22.17 17.06 10.80
N LEU A 579 -21.31 17.36 11.78
CA LEU A 579 -20.90 16.39 12.81
C LEU A 579 -21.87 16.41 13.99
N HIS A 580 -22.23 15.21 14.43
CA HIS A 580 -23.15 14.97 15.53
C HIS A 580 -22.57 13.98 16.55
N THR A 581 -23.26 13.78 17.65
CA THR A 581 -22.87 12.78 18.65
C THR A 581 -22.82 11.39 18.00
N GLY A 582 -21.69 10.72 18.12
CA GLY A 582 -21.42 9.42 17.52
C GLY A 582 -20.54 9.48 16.26
N ASP A 583 -20.39 10.67 15.65
CA ASP A 583 -19.46 10.87 14.54
C ASP A 583 -18.00 10.80 15.02
N ARG A 584 -17.09 10.56 14.09
CA ARG A 584 -15.69 10.22 14.43
C ARG A 584 -14.69 11.09 13.67
N ILE A 585 -13.62 11.46 14.35
CA ILE A 585 -12.39 11.97 13.74
C ILE A 585 -11.45 10.78 13.53
N GLY A 586 -11.11 10.50 12.27
CA GLY A 586 -10.14 9.48 11.89
C GLY A 586 -8.72 10.01 12.08
N HIS A 587 -7.86 9.19 12.71
CA HIS A 587 -6.47 9.45 13.07
C HIS A 587 -6.25 10.58 14.07
N GLY A 588 -6.55 11.83 13.73
CA GLY A 588 -6.39 12.97 14.64
C GLY A 588 -4.96 13.15 15.21
N LEU A 589 -3.92 12.68 14.49
CA LEU A 589 -2.55 12.59 15.00
C LEU A 589 -2.00 13.94 15.47
N ALA A 590 -2.43 15.04 14.85
CA ALA A 590 -1.99 16.38 15.21
C ALA A 590 -2.27 16.72 16.69
N LEU A 591 -3.38 16.20 17.27
CA LEU A 591 -3.71 16.39 18.69
C LEU A 591 -2.85 15.53 19.62
N GLY A 592 -2.39 14.37 19.15
CA GLY A 592 -1.60 13.42 19.94
C GLY A 592 -0.10 13.78 20.03
N LEU A 593 0.37 14.76 19.26
CA LEU A 593 1.77 15.13 19.21
C LEU A 593 2.10 16.22 20.27
N SER A 594 3.22 16.03 20.97
CA SER A 594 3.78 17.10 21.80
C SER A 594 4.32 18.23 20.92
N PRO A 595 3.79 19.47 21.00
CA PRO A 595 4.26 20.58 20.17
C PRO A 595 5.76 20.85 20.34
N ARG A 596 6.26 20.77 21.58
CA ARG A 596 7.69 20.97 21.89
C ARG A 596 8.57 19.92 21.20
N ARG A 597 8.17 18.64 21.29
CA ARG A 597 8.92 17.55 20.67
C ARG A 597 8.85 17.62 19.15
N TRP A 598 7.68 17.95 18.60
CA TRP A 598 7.50 18.14 17.17
C TRP A 598 8.38 19.28 16.63
N ALA A 599 8.42 20.44 17.31
CA ALA A 599 9.26 21.58 16.92
C ALA A 599 10.76 21.24 16.97
N GLN A 600 11.21 20.45 17.95
CA GLN A 600 12.59 19.99 18.04
C GLN A 600 12.98 19.07 16.90
N GLN A 601 12.06 18.22 16.43
CA GLN A 601 12.28 17.27 15.33
C GLN A 601 12.16 17.95 13.95
N HIS A 602 11.41 19.05 13.85
CA HIS A 602 11.12 19.77 12.62
C HIS A 602 11.46 21.27 12.77
N PRO A 603 12.75 21.60 12.98
CA PRO A 603 13.17 22.98 13.20
C PRO A 603 12.92 23.88 11.99
N VAL A 604 12.85 23.28 10.79
CA VAL A 604 12.48 23.95 9.53
C VAL A 604 11.38 23.14 8.85
N THR A 605 10.31 23.81 8.49
CA THR A 605 9.17 23.21 7.77
C THR A 605 8.91 23.98 6.49
N TRP A 606 8.84 23.27 5.37
CA TRP A 606 8.45 23.82 4.08
C TRP A 606 6.95 23.61 3.88
N MET A 607 6.24 24.70 3.64
CA MET A 607 4.80 24.65 3.41
C MET A 607 4.37 25.69 2.39
N PRO A 608 3.24 25.47 1.73
CA PRO A 608 2.62 26.46 0.86
C PRO A 608 2.30 27.76 1.59
N ARG A 609 2.61 28.88 0.95
CA ARG A 609 2.33 30.22 1.51
C ARG A 609 0.84 30.40 1.82
N GLU A 610 -0.03 29.95 0.92
CA GLU A 610 -1.48 29.98 1.12
C GLU A 610 -1.89 29.24 2.40
N ILE A 611 -1.37 28.03 2.60
CA ILE A 611 -1.68 27.24 3.81
C ILE A 611 -1.18 27.98 5.06
N ARG A 612 0.02 28.57 4.98
CA ARG A 612 0.55 29.35 6.10
C ARG A 612 -0.32 30.58 6.43
N ILE A 613 -0.84 31.26 5.42
CA ILE A 613 -1.78 32.38 5.62
C ILE A 613 -3.00 31.88 6.38
N TRP A 614 -3.63 30.78 5.95
CA TRP A 614 -4.81 30.24 6.61
C TRP A 614 -4.55 29.75 8.04
N ASP A 615 -3.38 29.17 8.29
CA ASP A 615 -2.97 28.79 9.66
C ASP A 615 -2.91 30.02 10.58
N LEU A 616 -2.28 31.09 10.11
CA LEU A 616 -2.14 32.33 10.89
C LEU A 616 -3.47 33.07 11.05
N VAL A 617 -4.31 33.07 10.03
CA VAL A 617 -5.68 33.63 10.12
C VAL A 617 -6.50 32.87 11.14
N TRP A 618 -6.48 31.55 11.09
CA TRP A 618 -7.20 30.73 12.07
C TRP A 618 -6.67 30.95 13.49
N GLU A 619 -5.36 30.96 13.69
CA GLU A 619 -4.74 31.24 14.99
C GLU A 619 -5.16 32.63 15.53
N LEU A 620 -5.17 33.62 14.66
CA LEU A 620 -5.62 34.99 15.02
C LEU A 620 -7.10 35.01 15.45
N LEU A 621 -7.94 34.30 14.72
CA LEU A 621 -9.39 34.22 15.06
C LEU A 621 -9.61 33.52 16.41
N GLN A 622 -8.80 32.48 16.75
CA GLN A 622 -8.87 31.85 18.05
C GLN A 622 -8.48 32.83 19.18
N TYR A 623 -7.44 33.67 19.01
CA TYR A 623 -7.09 34.66 19.99
C TYR A 623 -8.13 35.75 20.13
N ARG A 624 -8.74 36.21 19.02
CA ARG A 624 -9.81 37.21 19.03
C ARG A 624 -11.09 36.74 19.74
N ALA A 625 -11.33 35.42 19.74
CA ALA A 625 -12.48 34.83 20.41
C ALA A 625 -12.32 34.75 21.96
N GLN A 626 -11.11 34.94 22.47
CA GLN A 626 -10.85 34.93 23.90
C GLN A 626 -11.01 36.35 24.49
N ALA A 627 -11.78 36.49 25.58
CA ALA A 627 -12.06 37.77 26.21
C ALA A 627 -10.83 38.46 26.77
N GLU A 628 -9.84 37.69 27.24
CA GLU A 628 -8.54 38.18 27.70
C GLU A 628 -7.44 37.39 26.97
N SER A 629 -6.75 38.02 26.03
CA SER A 629 -5.65 37.41 25.31
C SER A 629 -4.31 37.79 25.94
N PRO A 630 -3.62 36.87 26.63
CA PRO A 630 -2.27 37.16 27.17
C PRO A 630 -1.20 37.18 26.07
N PHE A 631 -1.58 37.04 24.81
CA PHE A 631 -0.65 36.85 23.68
C PHE A 631 -0.47 38.05 22.77
N GLY A 632 -0.52 39.30 23.30
CA GLY A 632 -0.46 40.52 22.52
C GLY A 632 0.74 40.59 21.55
N GLY A 633 1.93 40.23 22.00
CA GLY A 633 3.11 40.20 21.13
C GLY A 633 3.01 39.13 20.03
N ARG A 634 2.30 38.02 20.26
CA ARG A 634 2.05 36.99 19.23
C ARG A 634 1.06 37.49 18.20
N ILE A 635 0.01 38.18 18.60
CA ILE A 635 -0.99 38.77 17.71
C ILE A 635 -0.33 39.78 16.77
N GLU A 636 0.53 40.68 17.32
CA GLU A 636 1.24 41.65 16.51
C GLU A 636 2.16 40.96 15.49
N TRP A 637 2.90 39.93 15.91
CA TRP A 637 3.74 39.16 15.03
C TRP A 637 2.91 38.50 13.92
N ILE A 638 1.73 37.93 14.23
CA ILE A 638 0.81 37.34 13.23
C ILE A 638 0.40 38.39 12.20
N HIS A 639 0.03 39.59 12.64
CA HIS A 639 -0.35 40.69 11.73
C HIS A 639 0.79 41.03 10.76
N GLN A 640 2.03 41.18 11.24
CA GLN A 640 3.20 41.43 10.40
C GLN A 640 3.44 40.28 9.39
N GLN A 641 3.35 39.04 9.84
CA GLN A 641 3.50 37.86 8.96
C GLN A 641 2.41 37.80 7.89
N LEU A 642 1.15 38.03 8.26
CA LEU A 642 0.04 38.01 7.32
C LEU A 642 0.21 39.09 6.25
N GLN A 643 0.61 40.31 6.60
CA GLN A 643 0.89 41.38 5.63
C GLN A 643 1.99 40.96 4.64
N SER A 644 3.11 40.44 5.14
CA SER A 644 4.25 40.02 4.32
C SER A 644 3.90 38.83 3.40
N LEU A 645 3.11 37.88 3.89
CA LEU A 645 2.75 36.68 3.13
C LEU A 645 1.62 36.94 2.11
N SER A 646 0.68 37.84 2.40
CA SER A 646 -0.50 38.07 1.55
C SER A 646 -0.20 38.97 0.35
N GLU A 647 0.69 39.96 0.48
CA GLU A 647 0.99 40.88 -0.60
C GLU A 647 1.36 40.22 -1.95
N PRO A 648 2.27 39.22 -2.00
CA PRO A 648 2.61 38.54 -3.24
C PRO A 648 1.47 37.67 -3.83
N MET A 649 0.46 37.36 -3.03
CA MET A 649 -0.64 36.48 -3.47
C MET A 649 -1.91 37.24 -3.84
N PHE A 650 -2.26 38.23 -3.06
CA PHE A 650 -3.51 38.97 -3.17
C PHE A 650 -3.33 40.44 -3.59
N GLY A 651 -2.08 40.89 -3.72
CA GLY A 651 -1.74 42.28 -4.06
C GLY A 651 -1.64 43.21 -2.87
N ALA A 652 -1.07 44.37 -3.10
CA ALA A 652 -0.94 45.42 -2.10
C ALA A 652 -2.31 45.99 -1.71
N GLY A 653 -2.53 46.16 -0.42
CA GLY A 653 -3.77 46.76 0.11
C GLY A 653 -4.77 45.80 0.73
N VAL A 654 -4.55 44.49 0.63
CA VAL A 654 -5.34 43.50 1.36
C VAL A 654 -5.02 43.59 2.84
N THR A 655 -6.03 43.85 3.65
CA THR A 655 -5.88 43.96 5.11
C THR A 655 -6.00 42.55 5.77
N VAL A 656 -5.50 42.46 7.01
CA VAL A 656 -5.66 41.24 7.82
C VAL A 656 -7.14 40.90 8.05
N ASP A 657 -7.99 41.92 8.18
CA ASP A 657 -9.41 41.71 8.34
C ASP A 657 -10.08 41.22 7.06
N ASP A 658 -9.57 41.61 5.89
CA ASP A 658 -10.01 41.03 4.60
C ASP A 658 -9.66 39.56 4.52
N LEU A 659 -8.46 39.17 4.97
CA LEU A 659 -8.06 37.75 5.02
C LEU A 659 -8.93 36.94 5.98
N CYS A 660 -9.28 37.51 7.15
CA CYS A 660 -10.21 36.87 8.08
C CYS A 660 -11.60 36.67 7.47
N ARG A 661 -12.14 37.72 6.82
CA ARG A 661 -13.44 37.64 6.10
C ARG A 661 -13.38 36.64 4.95
N LEU A 662 -12.30 36.63 4.19
CA LEU A 662 -12.11 35.69 3.09
C LEU A 662 -12.12 34.24 3.60
N TYR A 663 -11.34 33.94 4.66
CA TYR A 663 -11.27 32.63 5.25
C TYR A 663 -12.65 32.12 5.72
N GLN A 664 -13.37 32.93 6.47
CA GLN A 664 -14.75 32.61 6.90
C GLN A 664 -15.70 32.47 5.70
N GLY A 665 -15.54 33.33 4.69
CA GLY A 665 -16.33 33.31 3.47
C GLY A 665 -16.13 32.05 2.63
N LEU A 666 -14.98 31.36 2.71
CA LEU A 666 -14.77 30.10 2.00
C LEU A 666 -15.78 29.03 2.43
N PHE A 667 -16.03 28.89 3.72
CA PHE A 667 -16.99 27.92 4.25
C PHE A 667 -18.46 28.36 4.08
N GLN A 668 -18.74 29.63 4.22
CA GLN A 668 -20.09 30.19 3.97
C GLN A 668 -20.50 30.02 2.50
N ARG A 669 -19.59 30.27 1.55
CA ARG A 669 -19.82 30.00 0.13
C ARG A 669 -20.07 28.52 -0.15
N ALA A 670 -19.31 27.64 0.51
CA ALA A 670 -19.50 26.21 0.39
C ALA A 670 -20.91 25.77 0.81
N GLN A 671 -21.50 26.41 1.82
CA GLN A 671 -22.88 26.17 2.26
C GLN A 671 -23.94 26.62 1.25
N LEU A 672 -23.60 27.58 0.37
CA LEU A 672 -24.50 28.06 -0.69
C LEU A 672 -24.46 27.18 -1.95
N TRP A 673 -23.54 26.25 -2.04
CA TRP A 673 -23.49 25.32 -3.16
C TRP A 673 -24.56 24.26 -3.01
N GLU A 674 -25.63 24.43 -3.77
CA GLU A 674 -26.65 23.38 -3.88
C GLU A 674 -26.08 22.22 -4.67
N VAL A 675 -25.89 21.13 -4.00
CA VAL A 675 -25.51 19.85 -4.64
C VAL A 675 -26.75 19.30 -5.33
N GLY A 676 -26.93 19.63 -6.55
CA GLY A 676 -28.13 19.23 -7.33
C GLY A 676 -28.20 19.85 -8.72
N PHE A 677 -27.41 20.87 -8.97
CA PHE A 677 -27.35 21.54 -10.29
C PHE A 677 -25.96 21.38 -10.91
N PRO A 678 -25.68 20.23 -11.58
CA PRO A 678 -24.33 19.95 -12.13
C PRO A 678 -23.93 20.89 -13.27
N ASN A 679 -24.79 21.74 -13.77
CA ASN A 679 -24.55 22.62 -14.93
C ASN A 679 -24.31 24.09 -14.59
N GLU A 680 -24.44 24.50 -13.35
CA GLU A 680 -24.16 25.88 -12.95
C GLU A 680 -22.98 25.85 -11.95
N ALA A 681 -21.77 25.96 -12.48
CA ALA A 681 -20.64 26.33 -11.64
C ALA A 681 -20.92 27.73 -11.06
N PRO A 682 -20.78 27.95 -9.73
CA PRO A 682 -20.94 29.28 -9.18
C PRO A 682 -19.95 30.23 -9.85
N THR A 683 -20.46 31.30 -10.44
CA THR A 683 -19.68 32.38 -11.09
C THR A 683 -18.84 33.16 -10.08
#